data_8569acb0628a044ced07b7f6d8830dd9
#
_entry.id   8569acb0628a044ced07b7f6d8830dd9
#
_cell.length_a   1.000
_cell.length_b   1.000
_cell.length_c   1.000
_cell.angle_alpha   90.00
_cell.angle_beta   90.00
_cell.angle_gamma   90.00
#
_symmetry.space_group_name_H-M   'P 1'
#
loop_
_entity.id
_entity.type
_entity.pdbx_description
1 polymer ?
#
loop_
_entity_poly.entity_id
_entity_poly.type
_entity_poly.pdbx_seq_one_letter_code
_entity_poly.pdbx_strand_id
1 'polypeptide(L)'
;AAGMLCISVHTAAQPHPRKKVGVVLSGGGAKGMAHIGALKVIEKAGIPIDYVVGTSMGSIIGGLYSIGYTPGQLDSMVRRQDWTFLLSDKIPRSEQNMAEREATEKYVFSLPFGKDTKAQAIGGLIKGQNLANLFSELTVGYHDSIDFNKLPVPFACVSENIVNGNEVNFHKGVLATAMRASMAIPGVFTPVRLDSMVLVDGGVVNNYPVNVARAMGADIIIGVDVQSDLKPSNELNSAGSILGQLINLMGLELYKKNLEETDTYIKVNVEGYSAASFTPNAVDTLIRRGEEAALAQENALIKLKRELGLDSTYMPEPLPRYPYSPDRKVYIKEITFDGLDEKDKRWLLKRCDLKEDSEISIRRIEEATAILCSNLEYSNATYNLPEAPDGGYNLHILLSKKYENKLNVGIRFDSEETASLLINVTSNFRGKVPTTLSLTGRLGKRYAARIDYGFEPAPLKNIGLAYMFQYNDVNFYHYGDKSHNSTFRYHLGEFSFSDVWYKNVRFAIGLRYELYDYDKFLYQEGNQGIDVGTEHFFSYFAQMHYESFDKAYFPSKGISARAAYSLYTDNFTGYDGHAPFSAIKGYCQGVVPVTRRFSILPAVYGRFLIGKDIPYSKLNAMGGDVQERFLQQQLPFVGINNVELMKNALLVGSMKFRQRMGSVHYLTLTGNYALSASKLRYLLEQDTMFGCGIGYGLDSMFGPLEASLNYANRANKVSMYVNLGFK
;
A
#
# COMPACT_ATOMS: atom_id res chain seq x y z
N ALA A 1 57.86 31.16 -73.13
CA ALA A 1 57.66 31.32 -71.69
C ALA A 1 56.43 30.50 -71.31
N ALA A 2 56.65 29.32 -70.76
CA ALA A 2 55.60 28.46 -70.26
C ALA A 2 55.54 28.68 -68.72
N GLY A 3 54.42 29.24 -68.23
CA GLY A 3 54.17 29.38 -66.83
C GLY A 3 53.54 28.14 -66.26
N MET A 4 54.24 27.48 -65.36
CA MET A 4 53.77 26.33 -64.60
C MET A 4 52.92 26.77 -63.42
N LEU A 5 51.60 26.57 -63.47
CA LEU A 5 50.67 26.82 -62.35
C LEU A 5 50.74 25.63 -61.41
N CYS A 6 51.39 25.80 -60.26
CA CYS A 6 51.28 24.82 -59.18
C CYS A 6 49.94 24.99 -58.47
N ILE A 7 48.99 24.09 -58.72
CA ILE A 7 47.77 23.93 -57.91
C ILE A 7 48.14 23.15 -56.66
N SER A 8 48.25 23.81 -55.53
CA SER A 8 48.34 23.18 -54.23
C SER A 8 46.96 22.61 -53.87
N VAL A 9 46.77 21.32 -54.03
CA VAL A 9 45.61 20.60 -53.52
C VAL A 9 45.71 20.53 -51.98
N HIS A 10 45.01 21.41 -51.31
CA HIS A 10 44.79 21.24 -49.88
C HIS A 10 43.84 20.04 -49.71
N THR A 11 44.40 18.87 -49.44
CA THR A 11 43.60 17.77 -48.87
C THR A 11 43.12 18.20 -47.49
N ALA A 12 41.89 18.69 -47.43
CA ALA A 12 41.23 18.82 -46.17
C ALA A 12 41.21 17.42 -45.53
N ALA A 13 41.97 17.23 -44.44
CA ALA A 13 41.88 16.03 -43.63
C ALA A 13 40.41 15.86 -43.23
N GLN A 14 39.82 14.73 -43.62
CA GLN A 14 38.49 14.42 -43.10
C GLN A 14 38.62 14.39 -41.59
N PRO A 15 37.74 15.12 -40.85
CA PRO A 15 37.78 15.11 -39.41
C PRO A 15 37.59 13.68 -38.96
N HIS A 16 38.61 13.12 -38.25
CA HIS A 16 38.45 11.83 -37.61
C HIS A 16 37.21 11.89 -36.71
N PRO A 17 36.32 10.92 -36.78
CA PRO A 17 35.16 10.90 -35.91
C PRO A 17 35.64 10.95 -34.46
N ARG A 18 35.08 11.84 -33.64
CA ARG A 18 35.46 11.92 -32.23
C ARG A 18 35.24 10.60 -31.52
N LYS A 19 36.05 10.33 -30.51
CA LYS A 19 35.85 9.18 -29.62
C LYS A 19 34.44 9.21 -29.00
N LYS A 20 33.80 8.05 -28.87
CA LYS A 20 32.51 7.84 -28.30
C LYS A 20 32.58 7.67 -26.78
N VAL A 21 31.75 8.39 -26.06
CA VAL A 21 31.70 8.36 -24.60
C VAL A 21 30.55 7.50 -24.10
N GLY A 22 30.85 6.49 -23.31
CA GLY A 22 29.88 5.66 -22.60
C GLY A 22 29.80 6.04 -21.12
N VAL A 23 28.60 6.23 -20.60
CA VAL A 23 28.33 6.37 -19.17
C VAL A 23 27.82 5.06 -18.60
N VAL A 24 28.51 4.55 -17.58
CA VAL A 24 28.16 3.30 -16.90
C VAL A 24 27.67 3.60 -15.49
N LEU A 25 26.47 3.09 -15.16
CA LEU A 25 25.80 3.30 -13.88
C LEU A 25 25.64 1.97 -13.14
N SER A 26 26.32 1.80 -12.01
CA SER A 26 26.27 0.54 -11.25
C SER A 26 24.92 0.32 -10.57
N GLY A 27 24.64 -0.93 -10.18
CA GLY A 27 23.53 -1.25 -9.30
C GLY A 27 23.79 -0.84 -7.85
N GLY A 28 22.73 -0.65 -7.06
CA GLY A 28 22.88 -0.25 -5.67
C GLY A 28 21.60 0.03 -4.89
N GLY A 29 20.43 -0.22 -5.47
CA GLY A 29 19.13 0.13 -4.87
C GLY A 29 19.07 1.63 -4.55
N ALA A 30 18.66 2.01 -3.34
CA ALA A 30 18.57 3.43 -2.93
C ALA A 30 19.87 4.22 -3.16
N LYS A 31 21.04 3.57 -3.02
CA LYS A 31 22.34 4.21 -3.25
C LYS A 31 22.49 4.76 -4.68
N GLY A 32 21.79 4.13 -5.65
CA GLY A 32 21.76 4.58 -7.05
C GLY A 32 21.12 5.94 -7.27
N MET A 33 20.45 6.54 -6.28
CA MET A 33 20.03 7.95 -6.35
C MET A 33 21.21 8.91 -6.59
N ALA A 34 22.41 8.51 -6.21
CA ALA A 34 23.63 9.27 -6.43
C ALA A 34 23.99 9.44 -7.91
N HIS A 35 23.55 8.53 -8.80
CA HIS A 35 23.74 8.66 -10.24
C HIS A 35 23.15 9.96 -10.78
N ILE A 36 22.02 10.42 -10.20
CA ILE A 36 21.39 11.68 -10.60
C ILE A 36 22.33 12.86 -10.35
N GLY A 37 22.97 12.89 -9.19
CA GLY A 37 23.95 13.92 -8.85
C GLY A 37 25.18 13.90 -9.77
N ALA A 38 25.70 12.71 -10.06
CA ALA A 38 26.82 12.55 -10.99
C ALA A 38 26.48 13.00 -12.41
N LEU A 39 25.29 12.63 -12.92
CA LEU A 39 24.82 13.04 -14.27
C LEU A 39 24.69 14.55 -14.37
N LYS A 40 24.25 15.27 -13.32
CA LYS A 40 24.20 16.75 -13.31
C LYS A 40 25.57 17.37 -13.58
N VAL A 41 26.63 16.82 -12.98
CA VAL A 41 28.01 17.31 -13.14
C VAL A 41 28.56 16.95 -14.52
N ILE A 42 28.33 15.73 -14.99
CA ILE A 42 28.78 15.29 -16.33
C ILE A 42 28.14 16.15 -17.43
N GLU A 43 26.84 16.42 -17.36
CA GLU A 43 26.17 17.33 -18.32
C GLU A 43 26.72 18.75 -18.21
N LYS A 44 26.87 19.27 -16.98
CA LYS A 44 27.42 20.64 -16.77
C LYS A 44 28.83 20.77 -17.29
N ALA A 45 29.65 19.71 -17.23
CA ALA A 45 30.99 19.69 -17.82
C ALA A 45 30.97 19.77 -19.36
N GLY A 46 29.81 19.58 -19.99
CA GLY A 46 29.65 19.61 -21.44
C GLY A 46 30.24 18.38 -22.14
N ILE A 47 30.21 17.22 -21.48
CA ILE A 47 30.63 15.95 -22.06
C ILE A 47 29.46 15.37 -22.87
N PRO A 48 29.64 15.09 -24.16
CA PRO A 48 28.62 14.39 -24.95
C PRO A 48 28.57 12.91 -24.55
N ILE A 49 27.37 12.44 -24.21
CA ILE A 49 27.12 11.05 -23.81
C ILE A 49 26.57 10.29 -25.02
N ASP A 50 27.33 9.34 -25.56
CA ASP A 50 26.95 8.55 -26.74
C ASP A 50 26.25 7.25 -26.38
N TYR A 51 26.55 6.69 -25.21
CA TYR A 51 25.98 5.43 -24.72
C TYR A 51 25.71 5.52 -23.22
N VAL A 52 24.63 4.90 -22.76
CA VAL A 52 24.35 4.70 -21.35
C VAL A 52 24.12 3.21 -21.09
N VAL A 53 24.80 2.69 -20.09
CA VAL A 53 24.62 1.29 -19.66
C VAL A 53 24.42 1.26 -18.17
N GLY A 54 23.45 0.47 -17.71
CA GLY A 54 23.14 0.41 -16.28
C GLY A 54 22.71 -0.96 -15.78
N THR A 55 22.92 -1.19 -14.48
CA THR A 55 22.42 -2.36 -13.76
C THR A 55 21.51 -1.91 -12.62
N SER A 56 20.39 -2.61 -12.38
CA SER A 56 19.49 -2.34 -11.27
C SER A 56 19.02 -0.87 -11.23
N MET A 57 19.26 -0.12 -10.16
CA MET A 57 18.92 1.31 -10.11
C MET A 57 19.64 2.12 -11.19
N GLY A 58 20.85 1.74 -11.57
CA GLY A 58 21.57 2.35 -12.69
C GLY A 58 20.84 2.15 -14.02
N SER A 59 20.14 1.02 -14.21
CA SER A 59 19.30 0.78 -15.41
C SER A 59 18.06 1.68 -15.43
N ILE A 60 17.48 1.98 -14.26
CA ILE A 60 16.30 2.84 -14.16
C ILE A 60 16.69 4.29 -14.46
N ILE A 61 17.71 4.82 -13.79
CA ILE A 61 18.18 6.18 -14.01
C ILE A 61 18.72 6.34 -15.43
N GLY A 62 19.52 5.39 -15.91
CA GLY A 62 20.09 5.40 -17.25
C GLY A 62 19.04 5.27 -18.35
N GLY A 63 18.07 4.38 -18.20
CA GLY A 63 16.99 4.18 -19.17
C GLY A 63 16.08 5.40 -19.31
N LEU A 64 15.71 6.03 -18.19
CA LEU A 64 14.94 7.27 -18.19
C LEU A 64 15.74 8.44 -18.79
N TYR A 65 17.03 8.56 -18.45
CA TYR A 65 17.92 9.53 -19.05
C TYR A 65 18.00 9.35 -20.58
N SER A 66 18.11 8.11 -21.03
CA SER A 66 18.25 7.78 -22.46
C SER A 66 17.05 8.13 -23.33
N ILE A 67 15.85 8.23 -22.74
CA ILE A 67 14.64 8.70 -23.44
C ILE A 67 14.38 10.20 -23.30
N GLY A 68 15.28 10.96 -22.66
CA GLY A 68 15.24 12.43 -22.61
C GLY A 68 14.80 13.04 -21.27
N TYR A 69 14.77 12.28 -20.17
CA TYR A 69 14.64 12.89 -18.85
C TYR A 69 15.95 13.61 -18.47
N THR A 70 15.84 14.85 -18.07
CA THR A 70 17.01 15.58 -17.54
C THR A 70 17.30 15.14 -16.09
N PRO A 71 18.56 15.23 -15.62
CA PRO A 71 18.90 14.95 -14.23
C PRO A 71 18.10 15.79 -13.23
N GLY A 72 17.71 17.01 -13.59
CA GLY A 72 16.83 17.86 -12.76
C GLY A 72 15.40 17.34 -12.66
N GLN A 73 14.85 16.76 -13.75
CA GLN A 73 13.54 16.10 -13.73
C GLN A 73 13.59 14.82 -12.89
N LEU A 74 14.65 14.01 -13.06
CA LEU A 74 14.87 12.79 -12.25
C LEU A 74 14.97 13.12 -10.75
N ASP A 75 15.75 14.15 -10.38
CA ASP A 75 15.85 14.63 -8.99
C ASP A 75 14.48 15.02 -8.42
N SER A 76 13.74 15.84 -9.15
CA SER A 76 12.40 16.28 -8.71
C SER A 76 11.43 15.10 -8.57
N MET A 77 11.52 14.13 -9.46
CA MET A 77 10.66 12.96 -9.50
C MET A 77 10.95 12.02 -8.31
N VAL A 78 12.19 11.65 -8.06
CA VAL A 78 12.54 10.70 -6.98
C VAL A 78 12.23 11.26 -5.59
N ARG A 79 12.29 12.58 -5.41
CA ARG A 79 11.93 13.26 -4.16
C ARG A 79 10.42 13.27 -3.87
N ARG A 80 9.59 13.16 -4.90
CA ARG A 80 8.12 13.17 -4.77
C ARG A 80 7.52 11.79 -4.53
N GLN A 81 8.30 10.73 -4.75
CA GLN A 81 7.81 9.36 -4.64
C GLN A 81 7.56 8.93 -3.19
N ASP A 82 6.47 8.22 -2.99
CA ASP A 82 6.27 7.42 -1.78
C ASP A 82 6.96 6.04 -1.97
N TRP A 83 8.24 5.99 -1.62
CA TRP A 83 9.05 4.79 -1.77
C TRP A 83 8.53 3.61 -0.95
N THR A 84 7.89 3.87 0.20
CA THR A 84 7.27 2.82 1.02
C THR A 84 6.12 2.14 0.27
N PHE A 85 5.33 2.92 -0.44
CA PHE A 85 4.27 2.43 -1.30
C PHE A 85 4.84 1.70 -2.53
N LEU A 86 5.75 2.31 -3.26
CA LEU A 86 6.33 1.76 -4.51
C LEU A 86 7.06 0.43 -4.28
N LEU A 87 7.78 0.31 -3.16
CA LEU A 87 8.49 -0.90 -2.74
C LEU A 87 7.59 -1.89 -1.97
N SER A 88 6.29 -1.86 -2.25
CA SER A 88 5.31 -2.77 -1.68
C SER A 88 4.27 -3.15 -2.74
N ASP A 89 3.50 -4.21 -2.48
CA ASP A 89 2.34 -4.57 -3.31
C ASP A 89 1.04 -3.99 -2.74
N LYS A 90 1.13 -2.92 -1.93
CA LYS A 90 -0.05 -2.28 -1.34
C LYS A 90 -0.85 -1.54 -2.41
N ILE A 91 -2.15 -1.64 -2.32
CA ILE A 91 -3.09 -0.87 -3.12
C ILE A 91 -3.46 0.37 -2.31
N PRO A 92 -3.54 1.57 -2.92
CA PRO A 92 -4.04 2.76 -2.21
C PRO A 92 -5.41 2.47 -1.59
N ARG A 93 -5.59 2.84 -0.33
CA ARG A 93 -6.84 2.56 0.39
C ARG A 93 -8.07 3.17 -0.29
N SER A 94 -7.91 4.29 -0.97
CA SER A 94 -8.96 4.93 -1.79
C SER A 94 -9.47 4.04 -2.92
N GLU A 95 -8.63 3.15 -3.43
CA GLU A 95 -8.94 2.25 -4.56
C GLU A 95 -9.39 0.86 -4.10
N GLN A 96 -9.13 0.52 -2.83
CA GLN A 96 -9.65 -0.72 -2.25
C GLN A 96 -11.15 -0.64 -2.07
N ASN A 97 -11.86 -1.72 -2.38
CA ASN A 97 -13.26 -1.81 -2.01
C ASN A 97 -13.40 -2.06 -0.49
N MET A 98 -14.58 -1.78 0.04
CA MET A 98 -14.85 -1.86 1.47
C MET A 98 -14.70 -3.28 2.03
N ALA A 99 -15.03 -4.32 1.24
CA ALA A 99 -14.85 -5.72 1.64
C ALA A 99 -13.37 -6.06 1.86
N GLU A 100 -12.49 -5.60 0.97
CA GLU A 100 -11.06 -5.81 1.09
C GLU A 100 -10.49 -5.10 2.34
N ARG A 101 -10.92 -3.86 2.61
CA ARG A 101 -10.50 -3.10 3.81
C ARG A 101 -10.92 -3.83 5.08
N GLU A 102 -12.19 -4.23 5.22
CA GLU A 102 -12.68 -4.96 6.37
C GLU A 102 -12.00 -6.33 6.55
N ALA A 103 -11.63 -6.98 5.43
CA ALA A 103 -10.97 -8.28 5.45
C ALA A 103 -9.47 -8.23 5.77
N THR A 104 -8.79 -7.11 5.51
CA THR A 104 -7.32 -7.05 5.59
C THR A 104 -6.80 -6.21 6.74
N GLU A 105 -7.48 -5.14 7.13
CA GLU A 105 -6.96 -4.14 8.08
C GLU A 105 -6.82 -4.63 9.53
N LYS A 106 -7.48 -5.74 9.88
CA LYS A 106 -7.39 -6.37 11.22
C LYS A 106 -6.15 -7.25 11.39
N TYR A 107 -5.45 -7.56 10.29
CA TYR A 107 -4.38 -8.53 10.30
C TYR A 107 -3.01 -7.87 10.08
N VAL A 108 -2.02 -8.36 10.81
CA VAL A 108 -0.61 -7.95 10.68
C VAL A 108 0.08 -8.74 9.58
N PHE A 109 -0.27 -10.02 9.45
CA PHE A 109 0.29 -10.92 8.45
C PHE A 109 -0.82 -11.56 7.63
N SER A 110 -0.58 -11.70 6.32
CA SER A 110 -1.44 -12.42 5.40
C SER A 110 -0.59 -13.31 4.51
N LEU A 111 -0.73 -14.63 4.69
CA LEU A 111 0.05 -15.64 3.97
C LEU A 111 -0.86 -16.38 2.99
N PRO A 112 -0.62 -16.29 1.69
CA PRO A 112 -1.34 -17.10 0.71
C PRO A 112 -0.88 -18.55 0.78
N PHE A 113 -1.80 -19.51 0.54
CA PHE A 113 -1.48 -20.92 0.46
C PHE A 113 -2.36 -21.63 -0.58
N GLY A 114 -1.91 -22.79 -1.10
CA GLY A 114 -2.62 -23.58 -2.12
C GLY A 114 -1.68 -24.20 -3.15
N LYS A 115 -2.25 -24.89 -4.14
CA LYS A 115 -1.46 -25.62 -5.16
C LYS A 115 -0.61 -24.69 -6.03
N ASP A 116 -1.11 -23.49 -6.34
CA ASP A 116 -0.43 -22.51 -7.19
C ASP A 116 0.61 -21.66 -6.40
N THR A 117 0.60 -21.72 -5.06
CA THR A 117 1.56 -20.99 -4.22
C THR A 117 2.99 -21.52 -4.34
N LYS A 118 3.17 -22.81 -4.63
CA LYS A 118 4.53 -23.38 -4.77
C LYS A 118 5.33 -22.76 -5.90
N ALA A 119 4.67 -22.37 -7.00
CA ALA A 119 5.35 -21.76 -8.16
C ALA A 119 5.66 -20.25 -7.96
N GLN A 120 4.91 -19.56 -7.09
CA GLN A 120 5.05 -18.11 -6.88
C GLN A 120 5.74 -17.73 -5.56
N ALA A 121 5.62 -18.58 -4.52
CA ALA A 121 6.30 -18.36 -3.24
C ALA A 121 7.84 -18.48 -3.32
N ILE A 122 8.36 -19.05 -4.39
CA ILE A 122 9.81 -19.25 -4.62
C ILE A 122 10.48 -17.99 -5.22
N GLY A 123 9.70 -17.00 -5.70
CA GLY A 123 10.24 -15.91 -6.52
C GLY A 123 10.67 -14.65 -5.76
N GLY A 124 9.95 -14.23 -4.74
CA GLY A 124 10.22 -12.97 -4.03
C GLY A 124 9.06 -12.55 -3.12
N LEU A 125 9.37 -11.73 -2.13
CA LEU A 125 8.38 -11.24 -1.15
C LEU A 125 7.43 -10.17 -1.76
N ILE A 126 7.91 -9.44 -2.77
CA ILE A 126 7.21 -8.32 -3.41
C ILE A 126 7.06 -8.61 -4.92
N LYS A 127 5.85 -8.54 -5.43
CA LYS A 127 5.59 -8.71 -6.88
C LYS A 127 6.13 -7.53 -7.69
N GLY A 128 6.17 -6.33 -7.09
CA GLY A 128 6.66 -5.11 -7.69
C GLY A 128 5.71 -4.47 -8.69
N GLN A 129 4.40 -4.67 -8.52
CA GLN A 129 3.37 -4.09 -9.38
C GLN A 129 3.44 -2.56 -9.42
N ASN A 130 3.58 -1.92 -8.25
CA ASN A 130 3.60 -0.46 -8.18
C ASN A 130 4.79 0.14 -8.93
N LEU A 131 5.95 -0.54 -8.89
CA LEU A 131 7.11 -0.15 -9.68
C LEU A 131 6.92 -0.42 -11.18
N ALA A 132 6.31 -1.55 -11.55
CA ALA A 132 6.02 -1.86 -12.94
C ALA A 132 5.08 -0.82 -13.55
N ASN A 133 4.02 -0.44 -12.84
CA ASN A 133 3.08 0.59 -13.28
C ASN A 133 3.77 1.98 -13.36
N LEU A 134 4.62 2.33 -12.38
CA LEU A 134 5.42 3.55 -12.45
C LEU A 134 6.33 3.55 -13.70
N PHE A 135 6.99 2.44 -14.02
CA PHE A 135 7.82 2.38 -15.22
C PHE A 135 6.98 2.50 -16.49
N SER A 136 5.79 1.89 -16.53
CA SER A 136 4.85 2.10 -17.63
C SER A 136 4.44 3.57 -17.76
N GLU A 137 4.09 4.25 -16.67
CA GLU A 137 3.80 5.69 -16.67
C GLU A 137 4.97 6.52 -17.22
N LEU A 138 6.19 6.24 -16.75
CA LEU A 138 7.38 7.01 -17.08
C LEU A 138 7.91 6.76 -18.51
N THR A 139 7.46 5.72 -19.18
CA THR A 139 7.97 5.31 -20.49
C THR A 139 6.89 5.27 -21.57
N VAL A 140 5.77 6.00 -21.43
CA VAL A 140 4.71 6.08 -22.45
C VAL A 140 5.27 6.53 -23.80
N GLY A 141 5.05 5.75 -24.84
CA GLY A 141 5.66 5.93 -26.17
C GLY A 141 6.89 5.01 -26.42
N TYR A 142 7.25 4.18 -25.41
CA TYR A 142 8.34 3.22 -25.50
C TYR A 142 7.88 1.82 -25.02
N HIS A 143 6.59 1.50 -25.22
CA HIS A 143 6.00 0.22 -24.77
C HIS A 143 5.99 -0.85 -25.89
N ASP A 144 6.36 -0.49 -27.08
CA ASP A 144 6.60 -1.46 -28.14
C ASP A 144 7.96 -2.14 -27.95
N SER A 145 8.15 -3.26 -28.64
CA SER A 145 9.46 -3.91 -28.71
C SER A 145 10.37 -3.08 -29.62
N ILE A 146 11.12 -2.16 -29.04
CA ILE A 146 12.00 -1.22 -29.74
C ILE A 146 13.47 -1.61 -29.63
N ASP A 147 14.29 -1.10 -30.57
CA ASP A 147 15.75 -1.18 -30.52
C ASP A 147 16.30 -0.02 -29.68
N PHE A 148 16.89 -0.34 -28.52
CA PHE A 148 17.42 0.66 -27.60
C PHE A 148 18.64 1.42 -28.14
N ASN A 149 19.28 0.91 -29.21
CA ASN A 149 20.33 1.66 -29.92
C ASN A 149 19.77 2.86 -30.70
N LYS A 150 18.43 2.91 -30.90
CA LYS A 150 17.73 4.02 -31.59
C LYS A 150 17.11 5.03 -30.62
N LEU A 151 17.29 4.87 -29.32
CA LEU A 151 16.87 5.87 -28.34
C LEU A 151 17.66 7.17 -28.53
N PRO A 152 17.17 8.33 -28.05
CA PRO A 152 17.91 9.61 -28.08
C PRO A 152 19.33 9.47 -27.57
N VAL A 153 19.58 8.66 -26.53
CA VAL A 153 20.89 8.13 -26.17
C VAL A 153 20.81 6.60 -26.21
N PRO A 154 21.60 5.91 -27.04
CA PRO A 154 21.70 4.46 -27.07
C PRO A 154 21.89 3.86 -25.68
N PHE A 155 21.10 2.83 -25.37
CA PHE A 155 20.99 2.29 -24.01
C PHE A 155 21.11 0.76 -23.99
N ALA A 156 21.68 0.24 -22.91
CA ALA A 156 21.57 -1.17 -22.53
C ALA A 156 21.42 -1.32 -21.02
N CYS A 157 20.74 -2.38 -20.59
CA CYS A 157 20.71 -2.77 -19.19
C CYS A 157 20.93 -4.27 -19.01
N VAL A 158 21.43 -4.63 -17.84
CA VAL A 158 21.87 -5.98 -17.51
C VAL A 158 20.88 -6.67 -16.59
N SER A 159 20.56 -7.91 -16.90
CA SER A 159 19.86 -8.87 -16.03
C SER A 159 20.59 -10.21 -16.04
N GLU A 160 20.20 -11.11 -15.14
CA GLU A 160 20.66 -12.51 -15.14
C GLU A 160 19.49 -13.45 -15.42
N ASN A 161 19.72 -14.43 -16.30
CA ASN A 161 18.79 -15.55 -16.48
C ASN A 161 19.18 -16.70 -15.56
N ILE A 162 18.45 -16.87 -14.45
CA ILE A 162 18.74 -17.90 -13.44
C ILE A 162 18.46 -19.33 -13.89
N VAL A 163 17.91 -19.55 -15.09
CA VAL A 163 17.74 -20.89 -15.67
C VAL A 163 19.09 -21.48 -16.08
N ASN A 164 20.03 -20.63 -16.50
CA ASN A 164 21.33 -21.06 -17.00
C ASN A 164 22.51 -20.24 -16.47
N GLY A 165 22.28 -19.23 -15.63
CA GLY A 165 23.29 -18.36 -15.06
C GLY A 165 23.90 -17.34 -16.03
N ASN A 166 23.33 -17.16 -17.22
CA ASN A 166 23.89 -16.25 -18.23
C ASN A 166 23.47 -14.79 -17.97
N GLU A 167 24.41 -13.89 -18.21
CA GLU A 167 24.16 -12.47 -18.36
C GLU A 167 23.23 -12.21 -19.55
N VAL A 168 22.24 -11.37 -19.37
CA VAL A 168 21.29 -10.93 -20.41
C VAL A 168 21.40 -9.42 -20.56
N ASN A 169 21.93 -8.98 -21.69
CA ASN A 169 22.07 -7.58 -22.03
C ASN A 169 20.92 -7.13 -22.92
N PHE A 170 20.00 -6.34 -22.34
CA PHE A 170 18.87 -5.81 -23.09
C PHE A 170 19.32 -4.63 -23.98
N HIS A 171 19.33 -4.86 -25.29
CA HIS A 171 19.50 -3.86 -26.34
C HIS A 171 18.21 -3.62 -27.14
N LYS A 172 17.15 -4.36 -26.83
CA LYS A 172 15.83 -4.27 -27.47
C LYS A 172 14.75 -4.83 -26.55
N GLY A 173 13.50 -4.50 -26.87
CA GLY A 173 12.32 -4.98 -26.15
C GLY A 173 11.51 -3.82 -25.58
N VAL A 174 10.64 -4.08 -24.62
CA VAL A 174 9.86 -3.08 -23.89
C VAL A 174 10.74 -2.49 -22.79
N LEU A 175 10.99 -1.19 -22.85
CA LEU A 175 11.94 -0.51 -21.93
C LEU A 175 11.56 -0.69 -20.44
N ALA A 176 10.28 -0.53 -20.11
CA ALA A 176 9.77 -0.75 -18.75
C ALA A 176 10.05 -2.16 -18.24
N THR A 177 9.88 -3.18 -19.10
CA THR A 177 10.13 -4.58 -18.77
C THR A 177 11.61 -4.86 -18.56
N ALA A 178 12.48 -4.30 -19.40
CA ALA A 178 13.93 -4.45 -19.28
C ALA A 178 14.45 -3.84 -17.95
N MET A 179 14.02 -2.62 -17.62
CA MET A 179 14.33 -1.98 -16.32
C MET A 179 13.81 -2.80 -15.14
N ARG A 180 12.55 -3.33 -15.25
CA ARG A 180 11.96 -4.16 -14.20
C ARG A 180 12.71 -5.47 -13.99
N ALA A 181 13.20 -6.10 -15.07
CA ALA A 181 14.02 -7.30 -15.01
C ALA A 181 15.38 -7.02 -14.33
N SER A 182 16.04 -5.94 -14.77
CA SER A 182 17.35 -5.52 -14.24
C SER A 182 17.37 -5.22 -12.75
N MET A 183 16.20 -4.89 -12.14
CA MET A 183 16.09 -4.56 -10.71
C MET A 183 15.44 -5.67 -9.86
N ALA A 184 15.20 -6.85 -10.42
CA ALA A 184 14.50 -7.93 -9.73
C ALA A 184 15.40 -8.66 -8.73
N ILE A 185 15.76 -8.02 -7.61
CA ILE A 185 16.65 -8.56 -6.57
C ILE A 185 16.10 -9.90 -6.06
N PRO A 186 16.88 -11.01 -6.15
CA PRO A 186 16.45 -12.34 -5.68
C PRO A 186 16.04 -12.32 -4.20
N GLY A 187 14.91 -12.96 -3.89
CA GLY A 187 14.35 -13.00 -2.54
C GLY A 187 13.59 -11.74 -2.12
N VAL A 188 13.78 -10.59 -2.78
CA VAL A 188 13.04 -9.35 -2.53
C VAL A 188 11.90 -9.20 -3.54
N PHE A 189 12.24 -9.16 -4.83
CA PHE A 189 11.25 -9.02 -5.90
C PHE A 189 11.03 -10.32 -6.65
N THR A 190 9.80 -10.53 -7.11
CA THR A 190 9.48 -11.64 -8.01
C THR A 190 10.26 -11.49 -9.32
N PRO A 191 10.94 -12.56 -9.80
CA PRO A 191 11.63 -12.57 -11.08
C PRO A 191 10.70 -12.23 -12.24
N VAL A 192 11.24 -11.60 -13.28
CA VAL A 192 10.53 -11.34 -14.52
C VAL A 192 10.64 -12.56 -15.44
N ARG A 193 9.49 -13.08 -15.87
CA ARG A 193 9.43 -14.18 -16.84
C ARG A 193 9.23 -13.61 -18.24
N LEU A 194 10.17 -13.88 -19.11
CA LEU A 194 10.13 -13.44 -20.51
C LEU A 194 10.53 -14.62 -21.39
N ASP A 195 9.62 -15.06 -22.23
CA ASP A 195 9.76 -16.29 -23.02
C ASP A 195 10.14 -17.49 -22.13
N SER A 196 11.28 -18.15 -22.42
CA SER A 196 11.82 -19.27 -21.62
C SER A 196 12.76 -18.84 -20.50
N MET A 197 12.98 -17.52 -20.31
CA MET A 197 13.90 -16.97 -19.32
C MET A 197 13.20 -16.65 -18.01
N VAL A 198 13.94 -16.78 -16.91
CA VAL A 198 13.57 -16.31 -15.57
C VAL A 198 14.62 -15.30 -15.14
N LEU A 199 14.28 -14.02 -15.23
CA LEU A 199 15.21 -12.90 -15.11
C LEU A 199 15.20 -12.30 -13.71
N VAL A 200 16.38 -12.09 -13.18
CA VAL A 200 16.65 -11.42 -11.90
C VAL A 200 17.59 -10.24 -12.10
N ASP A 201 17.84 -9.50 -11.02
CA ASP A 201 18.74 -8.34 -11.00
C ASP A 201 20.12 -8.69 -11.58
N GLY A 202 20.57 -7.88 -12.52
CA GLY A 202 21.88 -8.05 -13.17
C GLY A 202 23.07 -7.88 -12.24
N GLY A 203 22.85 -7.28 -11.06
CA GLY A 203 23.90 -7.12 -10.04
C GLY A 203 24.47 -8.44 -9.52
N VAL A 204 23.80 -9.57 -9.77
CA VAL A 204 24.29 -10.90 -9.41
C VAL A 204 25.48 -11.30 -10.29
N VAL A 205 25.48 -10.94 -11.57
CA VAL A 205 26.53 -11.31 -12.54
C VAL A 205 27.41 -10.14 -12.96
N ASN A 206 26.82 -8.96 -13.17
CA ASN A 206 27.54 -7.79 -13.68
C ASN A 206 26.96 -6.48 -13.12
N ASN A 207 27.39 -6.12 -11.93
CA ASN A 207 26.86 -4.94 -11.24
C ASN A 207 27.44 -3.61 -11.71
N TYR A 208 28.50 -3.63 -12.53
CA TYR A 208 29.18 -2.44 -13.06
C TYR A 208 29.56 -2.71 -14.54
N PRO A 209 28.62 -2.57 -15.50
CA PRO A 209 28.70 -3.19 -16.82
C PRO A 209 29.53 -2.39 -17.85
N VAL A 210 30.80 -2.14 -17.57
CA VAL A 210 31.74 -1.44 -18.47
C VAL A 210 31.97 -2.22 -19.76
N ASN A 211 32.15 -3.55 -19.66
CA ASN A 211 32.31 -4.44 -20.80
C ASN A 211 31.15 -4.33 -21.79
N VAL A 212 29.91 -4.11 -21.32
CA VAL A 212 28.73 -3.93 -22.17
C VAL A 212 28.81 -2.59 -22.92
N ALA A 213 29.20 -1.50 -22.25
CA ALA A 213 29.38 -0.20 -22.89
C ALA A 213 30.52 -0.26 -23.96
N ARG A 214 31.60 -0.95 -23.68
CA ARG A 214 32.68 -1.20 -24.65
C ARG A 214 32.16 -1.98 -25.87
N ALA A 215 31.36 -3.03 -25.63
CA ALA A 215 30.76 -3.83 -26.71
C ALA A 215 29.79 -3.00 -27.57
N MET A 216 29.13 -1.98 -27.03
CA MET A 216 28.30 -1.02 -27.78
C MET A 216 29.13 -0.05 -28.63
N GLY A 217 30.45 0.02 -28.44
CA GLY A 217 31.34 0.89 -29.19
C GLY A 217 31.82 2.14 -28.45
N ALA A 218 31.74 2.17 -27.11
CA ALA A 218 32.29 3.26 -26.32
C ALA A 218 33.85 3.20 -26.31
N ASP A 219 34.49 4.27 -26.80
CA ASP A 219 35.95 4.43 -26.78
C ASP A 219 36.44 4.92 -25.40
N ILE A 220 35.57 5.61 -24.66
CA ILE A 220 35.86 6.22 -23.37
C ILE A 220 34.72 5.90 -22.42
N ILE A 221 35.07 5.49 -21.20
CA ILE A 221 34.08 5.15 -20.16
C ILE A 221 34.17 6.14 -18.98
N ILE A 222 33.04 6.75 -18.69
CA ILE A 222 32.79 7.42 -17.41
C ILE A 222 31.94 6.49 -16.56
N GLY A 223 32.48 5.91 -15.52
CA GLY A 223 31.81 4.98 -14.67
C GLY A 223 31.43 5.59 -13.32
N VAL A 224 30.14 5.51 -12.96
CA VAL A 224 29.62 5.96 -11.66
C VAL A 224 29.31 4.71 -10.82
N ASP A 225 30.05 4.53 -9.74
CA ASP A 225 29.95 3.37 -8.87
C ASP A 225 29.42 3.73 -7.49
N VAL A 226 28.29 3.10 -7.14
CA VAL A 226 27.60 3.25 -5.84
C VAL A 226 27.62 1.96 -5.01
N GLN A 227 28.47 1.00 -5.37
CA GLN A 227 28.61 -0.23 -4.61
C GLN A 227 29.27 0.04 -3.26
N SER A 228 28.88 -0.71 -2.24
CA SER A 228 29.58 -0.73 -0.96
C SER A 228 30.73 -1.74 -1.04
N ASP A 229 31.78 -1.49 -0.28
CA ASP A 229 32.84 -2.47 -0.09
C ASP A 229 32.30 -3.75 0.58
N LEU A 230 33.07 -4.83 0.49
CA LEU A 230 32.74 -6.09 1.16
C LEU A 230 32.69 -5.87 2.68
N LYS A 231 31.66 -6.40 3.30
CA LYS A 231 31.45 -6.28 4.74
C LYS A 231 32.41 -7.16 5.52
N PRO A 232 32.96 -6.67 6.64
CA PRO A 232 33.70 -7.48 7.56
C PRO A 232 32.81 -8.49 8.29
N SER A 233 33.39 -9.52 8.89
CA SER A 233 32.68 -10.64 9.52
C SER A 233 31.68 -10.22 10.62
N ASN A 234 31.96 -9.14 11.35
CA ASN A 234 31.12 -8.60 12.41
C ASN A 234 29.85 -7.89 11.91
N GLU A 235 29.71 -7.62 10.61
CA GLU A 235 28.53 -7.01 9.99
C GLU A 235 27.64 -8.03 9.22
N LEU A 236 28.04 -9.28 9.13
CA LEU A 236 27.33 -10.36 8.45
C LEU A 236 26.38 -11.10 9.39
N ASN A 237 25.52 -10.36 10.12
CA ASN A 237 24.66 -10.89 11.19
C ASN A 237 23.20 -11.10 10.77
N SER A 238 22.85 -10.87 9.52
CA SER A 238 21.48 -11.05 9.03
C SER A 238 21.46 -11.78 7.69
N ALA A 239 20.34 -12.48 7.39
CA ALA A 239 20.16 -13.13 6.10
C ALA A 239 20.31 -12.14 4.92
N GLY A 240 19.84 -10.90 5.07
CA GLY A 240 19.95 -9.86 4.05
C GLY A 240 21.40 -9.39 3.85
N SER A 241 22.21 -9.25 4.92
CA SER A 241 23.63 -8.88 4.80
C SER A 241 24.46 -10.00 4.17
N ILE A 242 24.16 -11.26 4.51
CA ILE A 242 24.81 -12.44 3.92
C ILE A 242 24.47 -12.56 2.43
N LEU A 243 23.19 -12.43 2.06
CA LEU A 243 22.76 -12.49 0.66
C LEU A 243 23.42 -11.36 -0.18
N GLY A 244 23.41 -10.14 0.33
CA GLY A 244 24.09 -9.00 -0.33
C GLY A 244 25.59 -9.23 -0.52
N GLN A 245 26.27 -9.83 0.46
CA GLN A 245 27.68 -10.19 0.37
C GLN A 245 27.92 -11.27 -0.70
N LEU A 246 27.07 -12.32 -0.74
CA LEU A 246 27.16 -13.37 -1.75
C LEU A 246 27.01 -12.81 -3.17
N ILE A 247 26.04 -11.92 -3.38
CA ILE A 247 25.83 -11.24 -4.66
C ILE A 247 27.09 -10.44 -5.06
N ASN A 248 27.66 -9.66 -4.14
CA ASN A 248 28.88 -8.90 -4.41
C ASN A 248 30.08 -9.82 -4.73
N LEU A 249 30.19 -10.98 -4.09
CA LEU A 249 31.26 -11.94 -4.34
C LEU A 249 31.14 -12.64 -5.69
N MET A 250 29.91 -12.94 -6.14
CA MET A 250 29.67 -13.63 -7.43
C MET A 250 30.18 -12.81 -8.63
N GLY A 251 29.96 -11.48 -8.62
CA GLY A 251 30.40 -10.59 -9.69
C GLY A 251 31.80 -10.00 -9.52
N LEU A 252 32.57 -10.37 -8.49
CA LEU A 252 33.79 -9.66 -8.08
C LEU A 252 34.89 -9.65 -9.13
N GLU A 253 35.14 -10.74 -9.79
CA GLU A 253 36.22 -10.84 -10.81
C GLU A 253 35.90 -9.97 -12.04
N LEU A 254 34.64 -10.01 -12.52
CA LEU A 254 34.23 -9.16 -13.63
C LEU A 254 34.25 -7.67 -13.22
N TYR A 255 33.85 -7.36 -12.00
CA TYR A 255 33.93 -6.00 -11.47
C TYR A 255 35.35 -5.44 -11.47
N LYS A 256 36.35 -6.20 -11.02
CA LYS A 256 37.75 -5.79 -11.06
C LYS A 256 38.22 -5.49 -12.49
N LYS A 257 37.90 -6.37 -13.43
CA LYS A 257 38.22 -6.16 -14.84
C LYS A 257 37.54 -4.92 -15.41
N ASN A 258 36.26 -4.73 -15.13
CA ASN A 258 35.51 -3.57 -15.57
C ASN A 258 36.06 -2.27 -14.95
N LEU A 259 36.56 -2.32 -13.72
CA LEU A 259 37.23 -1.18 -13.09
C LEU A 259 38.50 -0.78 -13.81
N GLU A 260 39.34 -1.74 -14.21
CA GLU A 260 40.58 -1.50 -14.99
C GLU A 260 40.28 -0.89 -16.37
N GLU A 261 39.13 -1.21 -16.96
CA GLU A 261 38.71 -0.69 -18.28
C GLU A 261 37.98 0.67 -18.20
N THR A 262 37.87 1.28 -17.01
CA THR A 262 37.19 2.57 -16.77
C THR A 262 38.16 3.73 -16.90
N ASP A 263 37.91 4.69 -17.82
CA ASP A 263 38.80 5.85 -18.04
C ASP A 263 38.62 6.95 -16.99
N THR A 264 37.35 7.23 -16.60
CA THR A 264 37.06 8.18 -15.52
C THR A 264 36.13 7.49 -14.50
N TYR A 265 36.69 7.20 -13.33
CA TYR A 265 36.03 6.49 -12.25
C TYR A 265 35.48 7.44 -11.19
N ILE A 266 34.17 7.45 -11.00
CA ILE A 266 33.45 8.25 -10.01
C ILE A 266 32.94 7.30 -8.92
N LYS A 267 33.72 7.12 -7.86
CA LYS A 267 33.30 6.35 -6.67
C LYS A 267 32.51 7.23 -5.73
N VAL A 268 31.27 6.90 -5.48
CA VAL A 268 30.43 7.62 -4.53
C VAL A 268 30.59 7.05 -3.13
N ASN A 269 30.80 7.91 -2.14
CA ASN A 269 30.74 7.48 -0.74
C ASN A 269 29.29 7.17 -0.33
N VAL A 270 28.98 5.91 -0.14
CA VAL A 270 27.67 5.40 0.26
C VAL A 270 27.64 4.88 1.70
N GLU A 271 28.67 5.17 2.49
CA GLU A 271 28.76 4.77 3.89
C GLU A 271 27.54 5.28 4.70
N GLY A 272 27.01 4.39 5.54
CA GLY A 272 25.81 4.65 6.34
C GLY A 272 24.50 4.38 5.61
N TYR A 273 24.52 3.99 4.32
CA TYR A 273 23.33 3.70 3.52
C TYR A 273 23.35 2.27 2.94
N SER A 274 22.17 1.65 2.92
CA SER A 274 21.93 0.35 2.29
C SER A 274 21.09 0.48 1.01
N ALA A 275 20.95 -0.61 0.28
CA ALA A 275 20.06 -0.67 -0.88
C ALA A 275 18.57 -0.35 -0.56
N ALA A 276 18.18 -0.44 0.72
CA ALA A 276 16.82 -0.15 1.19
C ALA A 276 16.64 1.25 1.81
N SER A 277 17.65 2.13 1.75
CA SER A 277 17.64 3.46 2.39
C SER A 277 16.86 4.50 1.58
N PHE A 278 15.56 4.30 1.38
CA PHE A 278 14.68 5.18 0.60
C PHE A 278 13.98 6.26 1.44
N THR A 279 14.58 6.73 2.53
CA THR A 279 14.02 7.87 3.27
C THR A 279 14.31 9.20 2.54
N PRO A 280 13.48 10.25 2.69
CA PRO A 280 13.74 11.54 2.05
C PRO A 280 15.14 12.10 2.32
N ASN A 281 15.60 12.02 3.57
CA ASN A 281 16.95 12.47 3.94
C ASN A 281 18.07 11.64 3.27
N ALA A 282 17.84 10.33 3.10
CA ALA A 282 18.81 9.47 2.42
C ALA A 282 18.90 9.80 0.93
N VAL A 283 17.75 9.99 0.27
CA VAL A 283 17.68 10.39 -1.14
C VAL A 283 18.41 11.72 -1.35
N ASP A 284 18.12 12.72 -0.52
CA ASP A 284 18.79 14.03 -0.57
C ASP A 284 20.30 13.91 -0.42
N THR A 285 20.74 13.15 0.58
CA THR A 285 22.17 13.00 0.86
C THR A 285 22.89 12.22 -0.23
N LEU A 286 22.28 11.16 -0.78
CA LEU A 286 22.86 10.34 -1.82
C LEU A 286 23.03 11.13 -3.13
N ILE A 287 22.01 11.89 -3.54
CA ILE A 287 22.12 12.77 -4.73
C ILE A 287 23.27 13.76 -4.54
N ARG A 288 23.34 14.44 -3.39
CA ARG A 288 24.42 15.38 -3.07
C ARG A 288 25.81 14.71 -3.09
N ARG A 289 25.96 13.51 -2.49
CA ARG A 289 27.23 12.75 -2.52
C ARG A 289 27.63 12.33 -3.92
N GLY A 290 26.64 12.02 -4.79
CA GLY A 290 26.91 11.77 -6.21
C GLY A 290 27.44 13.00 -6.94
N GLU A 291 26.86 14.18 -6.66
CA GLU A 291 27.34 15.45 -7.18
C GLU A 291 28.77 15.78 -6.67
N GLU A 292 29.00 15.63 -5.37
CA GLU A 292 30.32 15.83 -4.75
C GLU A 292 31.39 14.89 -5.33
N ALA A 293 31.09 13.60 -5.51
CA ALA A 293 32.01 12.63 -6.09
C ALA A 293 32.35 12.94 -7.54
N ALA A 294 31.38 13.39 -8.32
CA ALA A 294 31.64 13.79 -9.72
C ALA A 294 32.40 15.12 -9.82
N LEU A 295 32.12 16.09 -8.95
CA LEU A 295 32.92 17.32 -8.84
C LEU A 295 34.36 17.07 -8.44
N ALA A 296 34.63 16.07 -7.61
CA ALA A 296 36.02 15.66 -7.29
C ALA A 296 36.78 15.16 -8.53
N GLN A 297 36.10 14.74 -9.58
CA GLN A 297 36.66 14.33 -10.88
C GLN A 297 36.59 15.45 -11.94
N GLU A 298 36.29 16.70 -11.58
CA GLU A 298 36.10 17.81 -12.52
C GLU A 298 37.36 18.00 -13.41
N ASN A 299 38.55 17.92 -12.85
CA ASN A 299 39.81 18.02 -13.61
C ASN A 299 39.93 16.86 -14.65
N ALA A 300 39.54 15.66 -14.30
CA ALA A 300 39.53 14.52 -15.22
C ALA A 300 38.50 14.72 -16.36
N LEU A 301 37.31 15.24 -16.03
CA LEU A 301 36.27 15.57 -17.03
C LEU A 301 36.72 16.71 -17.96
N ILE A 302 37.39 17.74 -17.45
CA ILE A 302 37.95 18.82 -18.27
C ILE A 302 39.08 18.28 -19.19
N LYS A 303 39.92 17.41 -18.68
CA LYS A 303 40.99 16.75 -19.48
C LYS A 303 40.32 15.91 -20.57
N LEU A 304 39.35 15.10 -20.23
CA LEU A 304 38.57 14.29 -21.18
C LEU A 304 37.97 15.14 -22.29
N LYS A 305 37.33 16.28 -21.96
CA LYS A 305 36.77 17.20 -22.93
C LYS A 305 37.81 17.67 -23.96
N ARG A 306 39.04 17.95 -23.52
CA ARG A 306 40.18 18.30 -24.40
C ARG A 306 40.64 17.14 -25.26
N GLU A 307 40.70 15.93 -24.72
CA GLU A 307 41.04 14.69 -25.44
C GLU A 307 40.00 14.35 -26.53
N LEU A 308 38.77 14.75 -26.34
CA LEU A 308 37.69 14.67 -27.34
C LEU A 308 37.82 15.74 -28.43
N GLY A 309 38.77 16.67 -28.33
CA GLY A 309 38.94 17.79 -29.28
C GLY A 309 37.89 18.86 -29.14
N LEU A 310 37.18 18.93 -27.98
CA LEU A 310 36.10 19.88 -27.75
C LEU A 310 36.62 21.18 -27.08
N ASP A 311 36.08 22.31 -27.49
CA ASP A 311 36.32 23.60 -26.87
C ASP A 311 35.85 23.64 -25.42
N SER A 312 36.47 24.47 -24.58
CA SER A 312 36.05 24.64 -23.17
C SER A 312 34.58 25.12 -23.04
N THR A 313 34.10 25.86 -23.99
CA THR A 313 32.72 26.39 -24.04
C THR A 313 31.71 25.46 -24.72
N TYR A 314 32.22 24.37 -25.31
CA TYR A 314 31.30 23.41 -25.97
C TYR A 314 30.28 22.85 -25.02
N MET A 315 29.03 22.82 -25.45
CA MET A 315 27.94 22.10 -24.82
C MET A 315 27.28 21.21 -25.87
N PRO A 316 26.97 19.96 -25.54
CA PRO A 316 26.23 19.10 -26.45
C PRO A 316 24.84 19.66 -26.71
N GLU A 317 24.25 19.34 -27.86
CA GLU A 317 22.86 19.69 -28.14
C GLU A 317 21.97 19.05 -27.06
N PRO A 318 20.99 19.81 -26.53
CA PRO A 318 20.07 19.27 -25.56
C PRO A 318 19.29 18.07 -26.13
N LEU A 319 19.23 17.00 -25.39
CA LEU A 319 18.36 15.86 -25.77
C LEU A 319 16.92 16.32 -25.93
N PRO A 320 16.15 15.70 -26.85
CA PRO A 320 14.71 15.87 -26.94
C PRO A 320 14.11 15.57 -25.55
N ARG A 321 13.47 16.56 -24.92
CA ARG A 321 12.91 16.38 -23.59
C ARG A 321 11.72 15.43 -23.64
N TYR A 322 11.73 14.41 -22.79
CA TYR A 322 10.56 13.55 -22.60
C TYR A 322 9.38 14.37 -22.03
N PRO A 323 8.19 14.34 -22.67
CA PRO A 323 7.05 15.15 -22.25
C PRO A 323 6.32 14.51 -21.05
N TYR A 324 7.01 14.43 -19.90
CA TYR A 324 6.41 13.87 -18.70
C TYR A 324 5.36 14.81 -18.10
N SER A 325 4.16 14.26 -17.86
CA SER A 325 3.10 14.89 -17.08
C SER A 325 2.25 13.78 -16.41
N PRO A 326 2.04 13.82 -15.09
CA PRO A 326 1.18 12.86 -14.40
C PRO A 326 -0.28 12.85 -14.90
N ASP A 327 -0.74 13.97 -15.43
CA ASP A 327 -2.09 14.14 -15.97
C ASP A 327 -2.12 14.00 -17.51
N ARG A 328 -1.04 13.44 -18.12
CA ARG A 328 -0.99 13.20 -19.56
C ARG A 328 -2.17 12.33 -19.98
N LYS A 329 -2.91 12.79 -20.98
CA LYS A 329 -3.96 12.02 -21.64
C LYS A 329 -3.40 11.35 -22.87
N VAL A 330 -3.86 10.13 -23.11
CA VAL A 330 -3.55 9.30 -24.27
C VAL A 330 -4.85 8.87 -24.91
N TYR A 331 -4.89 8.83 -26.23
CA TYR A 331 -6.04 8.33 -26.97
C TYR A 331 -5.97 6.82 -27.03
N ILE A 332 -6.93 6.14 -26.42
CA ILE A 332 -6.99 4.67 -26.34
C ILE A 332 -7.95 4.18 -27.42
N LYS A 333 -7.42 3.40 -28.36
CA LYS A 333 -8.19 2.75 -29.45
C LYS A 333 -8.93 1.53 -28.92
N GLU A 334 -8.19 0.58 -28.39
CA GLU A 334 -8.67 -0.70 -27.94
C GLU A 334 -8.16 -1.01 -26.54
N ILE A 335 -8.96 -1.73 -25.74
CA ILE A 335 -8.58 -2.18 -24.41
C ILE A 335 -8.68 -3.70 -24.37
N THR A 336 -7.58 -4.36 -24.06
CA THR A 336 -7.51 -5.81 -23.92
C THR A 336 -7.11 -6.19 -22.49
N PHE A 337 -7.69 -7.32 -22.03
CA PHE A 337 -7.35 -7.93 -20.75
C PHE A 337 -6.82 -9.33 -21.03
N ASP A 338 -5.63 -9.62 -20.53
CA ASP A 338 -5.04 -10.94 -20.72
C ASP A 338 -5.77 -11.99 -19.86
N GLY A 339 -6.21 -13.08 -20.51
CA GLY A 339 -6.84 -14.23 -19.85
C GLY A 339 -8.30 -14.05 -19.41
N LEU A 340 -9.06 -13.14 -20.04
CA LEU A 340 -10.49 -12.91 -19.74
C LEU A 340 -11.43 -13.20 -20.90
N ASP A 341 -12.67 -13.60 -20.56
CA ASP A 341 -13.77 -13.73 -21.51
C ASP A 341 -14.40 -12.36 -21.83
N GLU A 342 -14.99 -12.23 -23.03
CA GLU A 342 -15.64 -10.98 -23.50
C GLU A 342 -16.78 -10.48 -22.60
N LYS A 343 -17.46 -11.36 -21.85
CA LYS A 343 -18.49 -10.96 -20.87
C LYS A 343 -17.87 -10.23 -19.69
N ASP A 344 -16.76 -10.73 -19.18
CA ASP A 344 -16.05 -10.15 -18.02
C ASP A 344 -15.37 -8.84 -18.42
N LYS A 345 -14.84 -8.74 -19.67
CA LYS A 345 -14.27 -7.51 -20.23
C LYS A 345 -15.24 -6.33 -20.10
N ARG A 346 -16.49 -6.48 -20.59
CA ARG A 346 -17.49 -5.38 -20.55
C ARG A 346 -17.83 -4.92 -19.15
N TRP A 347 -17.89 -5.86 -18.22
CA TRP A 347 -18.14 -5.52 -16.81
C TRP A 347 -16.95 -4.79 -16.17
N LEU A 348 -15.71 -5.25 -16.43
CA LEU A 348 -14.49 -4.61 -15.93
C LEU A 348 -14.29 -3.21 -16.49
N LEU A 349 -14.52 -3.00 -17.79
CA LEU A 349 -14.46 -1.67 -18.42
C LEU A 349 -15.40 -0.68 -17.72
N LYS A 350 -16.65 -1.09 -17.47
CA LYS A 350 -17.63 -0.27 -16.75
C LYS A 350 -17.20 0.00 -15.30
N ARG A 351 -16.66 -0.99 -14.62
CA ARG A 351 -16.21 -0.87 -13.23
C ARG A 351 -15.01 0.06 -13.09
N CYS A 352 -14.07 -0.04 -14.02
CA CYS A 352 -12.87 0.80 -14.06
C CYS A 352 -13.12 2.17 -14.69
N ASP A 353 -14.32 2.42 -15.22
CA ASP A 353 -14.67 3.63 -15.96
C ASP A 353 -13.67 3.88 -17.11
N LEU A 354 -13.34 2.83 -17.83
CA LEU A 354 -12.51 2.84 -19.02
C LEU A 354 -13.40 2.72 -20.26
N LYS A 355 -13.05 3.46 -21.30
CA LYS A 355 -13.80 3.47 -22.55
C LYS A 355 -12.83 3.43 -23.73
N GLU A 356 -13.10 2.52 -24.68
CA GLU A 356 -12.40 2.47 -25.98
C GLU A 356 -12.75 3.71 -26.82
N ASP A 357 -11.93 4.03 -27.81
CA ASP A 357 -12.04 5.19 -28.68
C ASP A 357 -12.19 6.50 -27.90
N SER A 358 -11.39 6.73 -26.86
CA SER A 358 -11.46 7.89 -26.01
C SER A 358 -10.11 8.35 -25.46
N GLU A 359 -10.04 9.60 -25.03
CA GLU A 359 -8.90 10.12 -24.27
C GLU A 359 -9.00 9.71 -22.81
N ILE A 360 -7.99 8.99 -22.32
CA ILE A 360 -7.87 8.54 -20.93
C ILE A 360 -6.58 9.11 -20.35
N SER A 361 -6.62 9.60 -19.11
CA SER A 361 -5.40 10.02 -18.41
C SER A 361 -4.64 8.80 -17.89
N ILE A 362 -3.31 8.87 -17.86
CA ILE A 362 -2.45 7.80 -17.32
C ILE A 362 -2.85 7.50 -15.87
N ARG A 363 -3.09 8.54 -15.06
CA ARG A 363 -3.61 8.37 -13.70
C ARG A 363 -4.88 7.51 -13.65
N ARG A 364 -5.80 7.68 -14.62
CA ARG A 364 -7.03 6.87 -14.65
C ARG A 364 -6.75 5.40 -14.97
N ILE A 365 -5.74 5.12 -15.81
CA ILE A 365 -5.30 3.75 -16.08
C ILE A 365 -4.71 3.12 -14.81
N GLU A 366 -3.92 3.86 -14.04
CA GLU A 366 -3.36 3.39 -12.77
C GLU A 366 -4.44 3.15 -11.71
N GLU A 367 -5.40 4.07 -11.57
CA GLU A 367 -6.58 3.85 -10.72
C GLU A 367 -7.35 2.60 -11.14
N ALA A 368 -7.48 2.35 -12.45
CA ALA A 368 -8.13 1.15 -12.97
C ALA A 368 -7.37 -0.13 -12.60
N THR A 369 -6.03 -0.13 -12.72
CA THR A 369 -5.22 -1.29 -12.28
C THR A 369 -5.34 -1.54 -10.78
N ALA A 370 -5.38 -0.48 -9.96
CA ALA A 370 -5.60 -0.58 -8.52
C ALA A 370 -7.00 -1.13 -8.20
N ILE A 371 -8.05 -0.67 -8.90
CA ILE A 371 -9.42 -1.18 -8.77
C ILE A 371 -9.49 -2.68 -9.12
N LEU A 372 -8.81 -3.12 -10.17
CA LEU A 372 -8.74 -4.53 -10.56
C LEU A 372 -8.07 -5.38 -9.47
N CYS A 373 -6.97 -4.90 -8.89
CA CYS A 373 -6.28 -5.58 -7.80
C CYS A 373 -7.06 -5.56 -6.48
N SER A 374 -7.94 -4.58 -6.28
CA SER A 374 -8.85 -4.54 -5.14
C SER A 374 -9.98 -5.57 -5.24
N ASN A 375 -10.16 -6.20 -6.39
CA ASN A 375 -11.12 -7.26 -6.58
C ASN A 375 -10.60 -8.57 -5.96
N LEU A 376 -11.52 -9.41 -5.48
CA LEU A 376 -11.17 -10.71 -4.88
C LEU A 376 -10.50 -11.68 -5.87
N GLU A 377 -10.56 -11.39 -7.17
CA GLU A 377 -10.08 -12.31 -8.23
C GLU A 377 -8.65 -12.07 -8.70
N TYR A 378 -8.13 -10.83 -8.61
CA TYR A 378 -6.82 -10.49 -9.15
C TYR A 378 -5.83 -10.08 -8.06
N SER A 379 -4.61 -10.56 -8.19
CA SER A 379 -3.52 -10.27 -7.26
C SER A 379 -2.50 -9.29 -7.81
N ASN A 380 -2.55 -9.06 -9.11
CA ASN A 380 -1.66 -8.15 -9.81
C ASN A 380 -2.36 -7.66 -11.09
N ALA A 381 -2.23 -6.37 -11.39
CA ALA A 381 -2.64 -5.76 -12.64
C ALA A 381 -1.55 -4.77 -13.08
N THR A 382 -0.94 -5.03 -14.21
CA THR A 382 0.00 -4.13 -14.86
C THR A 382 -0.50 -3.79 -16.24
N TYR A 383 0.02 -2.73 -16.84
CA TYR A 383 -0.44 -2.32 -18.17
C TYR A 383 0.70 -1.95 -19.10
N ASN A 384 0.44 -2.09 -20.39
CA ASN A 384 1.27 -1.60 -21.48
C ASN A 384 0.41 -0.79 -22.45
N LEU A 385 1.04 0.18 -23.12
CA LEU A 385 0.42 1.08 -24.11
C LEU A 385 1.21 1.04 -25.42
N PRO A 386 1.19 -0.07 -26.18
CA PRO A 386 1.77 -0.10 -27.52
C PRO A 386 1.04 0.86 -28.45
N GLU A 387 1.77 1.45 -29.40
CA GLU A 387 1.20 2.36 -30.39
C GLU A 387 0.25 1.61 -31.34
N ALA A 388 -0.90 2.21 -31.62
CA ALA A 388 -1.83 1.68 -32.60
C ALA A 388 -1.38 2.09 -34.03
N PRO A 389 -1.57 1.23 -35.06
CA PRO A 389 -1.15 1.53 -36.42
C PRO A 389 -1.71 2.85 -37.01
N ASP A 390 -2.91 3.22 -36.57
CA ASP A 390 -3.63 4.42 -37.02
C ASP A 390 -3.42 5.65 -36.11
N GLY A 391 -2.44 5.57 -35.19
CA GLY A 391 -2.19 6.57 -34.16
C GLY A 391 -3.00 6.34 -32.88
N GLY A 392 -2.53 6.89 -31.76
CA GLY A 392 -3.03 6.58 -30.41
C GLY A 392 -2.40 5.31 -29.88
N TYR A 393 -3.02 4.70 -28.85
CA TYR A 393 -2.47 3.55 -28.12
C TYR A 393 -3.51 2.44 -27.93
N ASN A 394 -3.05 1.20 -27.88
CA ASN A 394 -3.83 0.07 -27.39
C ASN A 394 -3.48 -0.16 -25.93
N LEU A 395 -4.48 -0.22 -25.05
CA LEU A 395 -4.27 -0.49 -23.64
C LEU A 395 -4.35 -2.01 -23.38
N HIS A 396 -3.22 -2.62 -23.10
CA HIS A 396 -3.15 -4.02 -22.69
C HIS A 396 -3.01 -4.11 -21.17
N ILE A 397 -4.01 -4.69 -20.48
CA ILE A 397 -4.00 -4.92 -19.04
C ILE A 397 -3.68 -6.39 -18.78
N LEU A 398 -2.56 -6.62 -18.12
CA LEU A 398 -2.06 -7.94 -17.74
C LEU A 398 -2.53 -8.26 -16.33
N LEU A 399 -3.35 -9.30 -16.19
CA LEU A 399 -3.96 -9.70 -14.93
C LEU A 399 -3.36 -11.01 -14.41
N SER A 400 -2.96 -11.02 -13.15
CA SER A 400 -2.61 -12.26 -12.44
C SER A 400 -3.70 -12.64 -11.48
N LYS A 401 -4.17 -13.88 -11.51
CA LYS A 401 -5.23 -14.37 -10.62
C LYS A 401 -4.74 -14.39 -9.16
N LYS A 402 -5.65 -14.07 -8.24
CA LYS A 402 -5.38 -14.10 -6.81
C LYS A 402 -5.30 -15.54 -6.31
N TYR A 403 -4.56 -15.74 -5.24
CA TYR A 403 -4.54 -17.05 -4.56
C TYR A 403 -5.94 -17.42 -4.05
N GLU A 404 -6.27 -18.71 -4.16
CA GLU A 404 -7.56 -19.21 -3.73
C GLU A 404 -7.72 -19.16 -2.19
N ASN A 405 -6.61 -19.29 -1.46
CA ASN A 405 -6.65 -19.34 0.00
C ASN A 405 -5.66 -18.39 0.65
N LYS A 406 -6.03 -17.86 1.84
CA LYS A 406 -5.20 -16.99 2.66
C LYS A 406 -5.31 -17.37 4.13
N LEU A 407 -4.18 -17.35 4.84
CA LEU A 407 -4.09 -17.39 6.29
C LEU A 407 -3.72 -15.99 6.78
N ASN A 408 -4.56 -15.41 7.61
CA ASN A 408 -4.38 -14.07 8.15
C ASN A 408 -4.21 -14.15 9.68
N VAL A 409 -3.29 -13.36 10.23
CA VAL A 409 -2.99 -13.31 11.66
C VAL A 409 -3.00 -11.87 12.15
N GLY A 410 -3.80 -11.60 13.18
CA GLY A 410 -3.88 -10.31 13.87
C GLY A 410 -3.54 -10.47 15.36
N ILE A 411 -2.89 -9.46 15.93
CA ILE A 411 -2.47 -9.44 17.32
C ILE A 411 -3.00 -8.18 17.97
N ARG A 412 -3.43 -8.28 19.24
CA ARG A 412 -3.83 -7.15 20.07
C ARG A 412 -3.40 -7.34 21.50
N PHE A 413 -2.91 -6.27 22.09
CA PHE A 413 -2.68 -6.13 23.53
C PHE A 413 -3.38 -4.88 24.03
N ASP A 414 -4.14 -4.96 25.09
CA ASP A 414 -4.73 -3.81 25.73
C ASP A 414 -4.88 -3.98 27.25
N SER A 415 -5.07 -2.85 27.94
CA SER A 415 -5.16 -2.80 29.42
C SER A 415 -6.44 -3.42 29.99
N GLU A 416 -7.44 -3.75 29.18
CA GLU A 416 -8.73 -4.29 29.62
C GLU A 416 -8.86 -5.78 29.40
N GLU A 417 -8.33 -6.32 28.28
CA GLU A 417 -8.42 -7.74 27.89
C GLU A 417 -7.08 -8.47 27.88
N THR A 418 -5.98 -7.76 28.16
CA THR A 418 -4.59 -8.24 28.09
C THR A 418 -4.15 -8.58 26.67
N ALA A 419 -4.38 -9.80 26.19
CA ALA A 419 -3.93 -10.23 24.87
C ALA A 419 -5.06 -10.92 24.09
N SER A 420 -5.08 -10.67 22.78
CA SER A 420 -5.95 -11.39 21.85
C SER A 420 -5.20 -11.71 20.57
N LEU A 421 -5.33 -12.96 20.10
CA LEU A 421 -4.82 -13.45 18.83
C LEU A 421 -6.02 -13.69 17.90
N LEU A 422 -5.96 -13.12 16.71
CA LEU A 422 -6.96 -13.32 15.67
C LEU A 422 -6.35 -14.15 14.54
N ILE A 423 -6.96 -15.29 14.24
CA ILE A 423 -6.56 -16.18 13.14
C ILE A 423 -7.72 -16.30 12.18
N ASN A 424 -7.47 -16.11 10.91
CA ASN A 424 -8.49 -16.24 9.88
C ASN A 424 -7.96 -17.07 8.71
N VAL A 425 -8.78 -17.98 8.23
CA VAL A 425 -8.54 -18.73 6.99
C VAL A 425 -9.66 -18.37 6.03
N THR A 426 -9.31 -17.82 4.88
CA THR A 426 -10.26 -17.50 3.81
C THR A 426 -9.94 -18.33 2.59
N SER A 427 -10.95 -19.01 2.05
CA SER A 427 -10.89 -19.81 0.82
C SER A 427 -11.88 -19.29 -0.18
N ASN A 428 -11.42 -19.02 -1.42
CA ASN A 428 -12.24 -18.58 -2.53
C ASN A 428 -12.37 -19.72 -3.54
N PHE A 429 -13.59 -20.19 -3.77
CA PHE A 429 -13.88 -21.26 -4.71
C PHE A 429 -14.39 -20.66 -6.01
N ARG A 430 -13.76 -21.07 -7.11
CA ARG A 430 -14.14 -20.66 -8.46
C ARG A 430 -15.00 -21.73 -9.08
N GLY A 431 -16.27 -21.46 -9.21
CA GLY A 431 -17.24 -22.28 -9.91
C GLY A 431 -18.06 -21.41 -10.86
N LYS A 432 -19.21 -21.94 -11.34
CA LYS A 432 -20.19 -21.16 -12.11
C LYS A 432 -20.68 -19.93 -11.31
N VAL A 433 -20.70 -20.05 -10.00
CA VAL A 433 -20.97 -18.95 -9.05
C VAL A 433 -19.76 -18.86 -8.11
N PRO A 434 -19.05 -17.74 -8.07
CA PRO A 434 -17.95 -17.53 -7.12
C PRO A 434 -18.46 -17.62 -5.68
N THR A 435 -17.72 -18.34 -4.83
CA THR A 435 -18.06 -18.50 -3.41
C THR A 435 -16.85 -18.26 -2.53
N THR A 436 -17.10 -17.69 -1.34
CA THR A 436 -16.06 -17.44 -0.33
C THR A 436 -16.46 -18.11 0.98
N LEU A 437 -15.55 -18.87 1.55
CA LEU A 437 -15.64 -19.41 2.90
C LEU A 437 -14.55 -18.77 3.76
N SER A 438 -14.94 -18.17 4.89
CA SER A 438 -14.01 -17.54 5.84
C SER A 438 -14.25 -18.10 7.23
N LEU A 439 -13.18 -18.63 7.84
CA LEU A 439 -13.17 -19.15 9.21
C LEU A 439 -12.31 -18.22 10.06
N THR A 440 -12.88 -17.59 11.09
CA THR A 440 -12.18 -16.67 11.97
C THR A 440 -12.24 -17.16 13.40
N GLY A 441 -11.08 -17.35 14.04
CA GLY A 441 -10.94 -17.63 15.46
C GLY A 441 -10.30 -16.46 16.18
N ARG A 442 -10.85 -16.05 17.32
CA ARG A 442 -10.23 -15.14 18.27
C ARG A 442 -9.91 -15.90 19.56
N LEU A 443 -8.65 -15.87 19.95
CA LEU A 443 -8.14 -16.44 21.19
C LEU A 443 -7.81 -15.31 22.17
N GLY A 444 -8.17 -15.46 23.42
CA GLY A 444 -7.98 -14.47 24.48
C GLY A 444 -9.00 -14.62 25.59
N LYS A 445 -9.10 -13.65 26.49
CA LYS A 445 -10.07 -13.65 27.61
C LYS A 445 -11.51 -13.83 27.12
N ARG A 446 -11.85 -13.19 25.98
CA ARG A 446 -13.12 -13.37 25.26
C ARG A 446 -12.83 -14.08 23.94
N TYR A 447 -12.95 -15.39 23.90
CA TYR A 447 -12.72 -16.18 22.70
C TYR A 447 -13.96 -16.23 21.81
N ALA A 448 -13.72 -16.35 20.51
CA ALA A 448 -14.80 -16.39 19.51
C ALA A 448 -14.41 -17.26 18.32
N ALA A 449 -15.41 -17.84 17.68
CA ALA A 449 -15.29 -18.52 16.40
C ALA A 449 -16.39 -18.00 15.47
N ARG A 450 -16.03 -17.69 14.23
CA ARG A 450 -16.96 -17.18 13.21
C ARG A 450 -16.74 -17.90 11.89
N ILE A 451 -17.82 -18.29 11.26
CA ILE A 451 -17.86 -18.86 9.92
C ILE A 451 -18.69 -17.91 9.05
N ASP A 452 -18.13 -17.48 7.95
CA ASP A 452 -18.82 -16.67 6.94
C ASP A 452 -18.79 -17.43 5.60
N TYR A 453 -19.92 -17.63 5.00
CA TYR A 453 -20.10 -18.21 3.68
C TYR A 453 -20.86 -17.25 2.79
N GLY A 454 -20.26 -16.87 1.68
CA GLY A 454 -20.84 -15.94 0.73
C GLY A 454 -20.80 -16.50 -0.68
N PHE A 455 -21.79 -16.18 -1.51
CA PHE A 455 -21.75 -16.46 -2.93
C PHE A 455 -22.26 -15.27 -3.74
N GLU A 456 -21.64 -15.04 -4.90
CA GLU A 456 -21.89 -13.90 -5.78
C GLU A 456 -22.60 -14.36 -7.06
N PRO A 457 -23.96 -14.46 -7.07
CA PRO A 457 -24.71 -14.90 -8.24
C PRO A 457 -24.70 -13.88 -9.37
N ALA A 458 -24.35 -12.63 -9.09
CA ALA A 458 -24.20 -11.54 -10.05
C ALA A 458 -23.17 -10.53 -9.54
N PRO A 459 -22.56 -9.72 -10.41
CA PRO A 459 -21.65 -8.67 -10.01
C PRO A 459 -22.27 -7.75 -8.95
N LEU A 460 -21.51 -7.47 -7.88
CA LEU A 460 -21.92 -6.66 -6.72
C LEU A 460 -23.09 -7.21 -5.89
N LYS A 461 -23.58 -8.41 -6.17
CA LYS A 461 -24.63 -9.04 -5.39
C LYS A 461 -24.07 -10.24 -4.65
N ASN A 462 -23.94 -10.11 -3.36
CA ASN A 462 -23.51 -11.19 -2.47
C ASN A 462 -24.69 -11.66 -1.60
N ILE A 463 -24.87 -12.95 -1.49
CA ILE A 463 -25.77 -13.59 -0.54
C ILE A 463 -24.90 -14.25 0.50
N GLY A 464 -25.06 -13.88 1.76
CA GLY A 464 -24.23 -14.30 2.86
C GLY A 464 -24.95 -15.12 3.91
N LEU A 465 -24.26 -16.12 4.45
CA LEU A 465 -24.64 -16.85 5.64
C LEU A 465 -23.48 -16.76 6.63
N ALA A 466 -23.75 -16.30 7.85
CA ALA A 466 -22.74 -16.23 8.90
C ALA A 466 -23.23 -16.88 10.18
N TYR A 467 -22.33 -17.55 10.87
CA TYR A 467 -22.53 -18.01 12.22
C TYR A 467 -21.36 -17.57 13.08
N MET A 468 -21.64 -17.08 14.29
CA MET A 468 -20.62 -16.69 15.28
C MET A 468 -20.98 -17.25 16.65
N PHE A 469 -20.00 -17.83 17.27
CA PHE A 469 -19.98 -18.14 18.70
C PHE A 469 -18.97 -17.23 19.40
N GLN A 470 -19.35 -16.67 20.56
CA GLN A 470 -18.47 -15.84 21.36
C GLN A 470 -18.73 -16.06 22.85
N TYR A 471 -17.68 -16.35 23.60
CA TYR A 471 -17.71 -16.26 25.05
C TYR A 471 -17.34 -14.85 25.49
N ASN A 472 -18.16 -14.27 26.36
CA ASN A 472 -17.99 -12.93 26.87
C ASN A 472 -17.76 -12.96 28.39
N ASP A 473 -16.80 -12.18 28.84
CA ASP A 473 -16.50 -11.86 30.24
C ASP A 473 -16.37 -10.33 30.31
N VAL A 474 -17.43 -9.67 30.81
CA VAL A 474 -17.58 -8.22 30.75
C VAL A 474 -17.79 -7.65 32.15
N ASN A 475 -17.00 -6.64 32.48
CA ASN A 475 -17.18 -5.88 33.71
C ASN A 475 -18.14 -4.72 33.45
N PHE A 476 -19.20 -4.65 34.25
CA PHE A 476 -20.14 -3.54 34.25
C PHE A 476 -19.80 -2.54 35.35
N TYR A 477 -19.87 -1.26 35.01
CA TYR A 477 -19.60 -0.17 35.89
C TYR A 477 -20.86 0.66 36.10
N HIS A 478 -20.94 1.35 37.26
CA HIS A 478 -21.98 2.30 37.58
C HIS A 478 -21.35 3.48 38.36
N TYR A 479 -21.42 4.67 37.78
CA TYR A 479 -20.76 5.87 38.33
C TYR A 479 -19.25 5.66 38.64
N GLY A 480 -18.56 4.95 37.77
CA GLY A 480 -17.11 4.72 37.86
C GLY A 480 -16.68 3.60 38.81
N ASP A 481 -17.60 2.99 39.55
CA ASP A 481 -17.33 1.81 40.36
C ASP A 481 -17.75 0.54 39.64
N LYS A 482 -16.95 -0.54 39.79
CA LYS A 482 -17.31 -1.82 39.25
C LYS A 482 -18.53 -2.35 39.99
N SER A 483 -19.67 -2.45 39.29
CA SER A 483 -20.93 -2.99 39.80
C SER A 483 -20.87 -4.51 39.90
N HIS A 484 -20.65 -5.16 38.78
CA HIS A 484 -20.63 -6.62 38.70
C HIS A 484 -19.83 -7.09 37.47
N ASN A 485 -19.62 -8.38 37.38
CA ASN A 485 -19.09 -9.05 36.21
C ASN A 485 -20.16 -9.96 35.63
N SER A 486 -20.38 -9.89 34.31
CA SER A 486 -21.30 -10.77 33.60
C SER A 486 -20.51 -11.67 32.64
N THR A 487 -20.79 -12.97 32.72
CA THR A 487 -20.26 -13.96 31.78
C THR A 487 -21.41 -14.60 31.02
N PHE A 488 -21.26 -14.68 29.70
CA PHE A 488 -22.30 -15.25 28.83
C PHE A 488 -21.73 -15.79 27.52
N ARG A 489 -22.42 -16.76 26.97
CA ARG A 489 -22.20 -17.27 25.61
C ARG A 489 -23.15 -16.54 24.65
N TYR A 490 -22.60 -16.08 23.57
CA TYR A 490 -23.35 -15.39 22.52
C TYR A 490 -23.26 -16.16 21.21
N HIS A 491 -24.41 -16.48 20.64
CA HIS A 491 -24.53 -17.10 19.34
C HIS A 491 -25.27 -16.16 18.39
N LEU A 492 -24.75 -16.01 17.18
CA LEU A 492 -25.33 -15.18 16.13
C LEU A 492 -25.43 -16.01 14.85
N GLY A 493 -26.66 -16.16 14.34
CA GLY A 493 -26.92 -16.61 12.98
C GLY A 493 -27.38 -15.41 12.13
N GLU A 494 -26.75 -15.18 11.00
CA GLU A 494 -27.09 -14.08 10.11
C GLU A 494 -27.24 -14.57 8.68
N PHE A 495 -28.33 -14.18 8.02
CA PHE A 495 -28.59 -14.44 6.61
C PHE A 495 -28.81 -13.10 5.89
N SER A 496 -27.93 -12.77 4.93
CA SER A 496 -28.00 -11.54 4.13
C SER A 496 -28.57 -11.86 2.76
N PHE A 497 -29.76 -11.33 2.44
CA PHE A 497 -30.39 -11.45 1.11
C PHE A 497 -29.67 -10.64 0.04
N SER A 498 -29.11 -9.49 0.44
CA SER A 498 -28.33 -8.61 -0.39
C SER A 498 -27.27 -7.97 0.49
N ASP A 499 -26.01 -8.15 0.11
CA ASP A 499 -24.85 -7.49 0.69
C ASP A 499 -24.06 -6.90 -0.48
N VAL A 500 -24.35 -5.62 -0.77
CA VAL A 500 -23.78 -4.90 -1.91
C VAL A 500 -22.57 -4.10 -1.44
N TRP A 501 -21.43 -4.33 -2.08
CA TRP A 501 -20.20 -3.64 -1.83
C TRP A 501 -19.79 -2.83 -3.06
N TYR A 502 -19.81 -1.51 -2.94
CA TYR A 502 -19.46 -0.63 -4.04
C TYR A 502 -18.55 0.49 -3.56
N LYS A 503 -17.29 0.49 -4.02
CA LYS A 503 -16.29 1.47 -3.62
C LYS A 503 -16.23 1.63 -2.09
N ASN A 504 -16.70 2.76 -1.61
CA ASN A 504 -16.69 3.18 -0.20
C ASN A 504 -18.02 2.86 0.53
N VAL A 505 -18.96 2.16 -0.11
CA VAL A 505 -20.30 1.89 0.44
C VAL A 505 -20.51 0.40 0.57
N ARG A 506 -21.05 -0.02 1.71
CA ARG A 506 -21.67 -1.32 1.91
C ARG A 506 -23.13 -1.12 2.27
N PHE A 507 -24.01 -1.88 1.65
CA PHE A 507 -25.42 -1.94 1.99
C PHE A 507 -25.83 -3.40 2.13
N ALA A 508 -26.44 -3.76 3.27
CA ALA A 508 -26.91 -5.11 3.52
C ALA A 508 -28.31 -5.11 4.15
N ILE A 509 -29.12 -6.08 3.75
CA ILE A 509 -30.42 -6.40 4.37
C ILE A 509 -30.50 -7.90 4.61
N GLY A 510 -31.13 -8.29 5.70
CA GLY A 510 -31.19 -9.70 6.05
C GLY A 510 -31.98 -10.00 7.32
N LEU A 511 -31.77 -11.21 7.78
CA LEU A 511 -32.35 -11.79 8.99
C LEU A 511 -31.24 -12.07 9.99
N ARG A 512 -31.53 -11.93 11.27
CA ARG A 512 -30.59 -12.21 12.35
C ARG A 512 -31.30 -12.95 13.47
N TYR A 513 -30.67 -14.02 13.92
CA TYR A 513 -31.03 -14.76 15.13
C TYR A 513 -29.92 -14.63 16.13
N GLU A 514 -30.24 -14.24 17.36
CA GLU A 514 -29.30 -14.04 18.45
C GLU A 514 -29.73 -14.87 19.66
N LEU A 515 -28.77 -15.56 20.27
CA LEU A 515 -28.97 -16.28 21.53
C LEU A 515 -27.94 -15.78 22.53
N TYR A 516 -28.41 -15.40 23.70
CA TYR A 516 -27.63 -15.05 24.88
C TYR A 516 -27.88 -16.09 25.96
N ASP A 517 -26.83 -16.74 26.42
CA ASP A 517 -26.87 -17.72 27.51
C ASP A 517 -25.98 -17.21 28.65
N TYR A 518 -26.63 -16.67 29.68
CA TYR A 518 -25.96 -16.01 30.80
C TYR A 518 -25.60 -17.01 31.90
N ASP A 519 -24.31 -17.11 32.24
CA ASP A 519 -23.81 -17.87 33.39
C ASP A 519 -23.86 -17.05 34.68
N LYS A 520 -23.87 -15.68 34.59
CA LYS A 520 -23.94 -14.74 35.69
C LYS A 520 -24.83 -13.56 35.33
N PHE A 521 -25.24 -12.81 36.36
CA PHE A 521 -26.15 -11.66 36.25
C PHE A 521 -25.82 -10.74 35.08
N LEU A 522 -26.85 -10.34 34.33
CA LEU A 522 -26.75 -9.26 33.35
C LEU A 522 -26.82 -7.89 34.01
N TYR A 523 -27.63 -7.73 35.05
CA TYR A 523 -27.86 -6.45 35.69
C TYR A 523 -27.91 -6.60 37.23
N GLN A 524 -27.40 -5.62 37.95
CA GLN A 524 -27.45 -5.61 39.42
C GLN A 524 -27.98 -4.24 39.92
N GLU A 525 -29.08 -4.25 40.62
CA GLU A 525 -29.63 -3.09 41.30
C GLU A 525 -29.51 -3.29 42.79
N GLY A 526 -28.63 -2.47 43.45
CA GLY A 526 -28.30 -2.66 44.87
C GLY A 526 -27.58 -4.02 45.09
N ASN A 527 -28.10 -4.83 46.04
CA ASN A 527 -27.58 -6.14 46.38
C ASN A 527 -28.28 -7.32 45.64
N GLN A 528 -29.24 -7.04 44.76
CA GLN A 528 -29.95 -8.07 44.00
C GLN A 528 -29.52 -8.07 42.55
N GLY A 529 -29.01 -9.18 42.09
CA GLY A 529 -28.72 -9.41 40.67
C GLY A 529 -29.99 -9.85 39.93
N ILE A 530 -30.23 -9.31 38.73
CA ILE A 530 -31.25 -9.80 37.82
C ILE A 530 -30.62 -10.91 36.98
N ASP A 531 -31.06 -12.13 37.26
CA ASP A 531 -30.74 -13.31 36.43
C ASP A 531 -31.67 -13.35 35.25
N VAL A 532 -31.11 -13.21 34.04
CA VAL A 532 -31.88 -13.19 32.79
C VAL A 532 -31.92 -14.57 32.14
N GLY A 533 -31.03 -15.50 32.54
CA GLY A 533 -30.95 -16.85 31.96
C GLY A 533 -30.61 -16.85 30.46
N THR A 534 -31.39 -17.63 29.70
CA THR A 534 -31.19 -17.74 28.24
C THR A 534 -32.23 -16.89 27.49
N GLU A 535 -31.76 -16.00 26.64
CA GLU A 535 -32.61 -15.13 25.81
C GLU A 535 -32.40 -15.39 24.32
N HIS A 536 -33.48 -15.37 23.56
CA HIS A 536 -33.51 -15.58 22.11
C HIS A 536 -34.13 -14.37 21.44
N PHE A 537 -33.51 -13.86 20.39
CA PHE A 537 -34.02 -12.74 19.61
C PHE A 537 -33.98 -13.04 18.12
N PHE A 538 -35.07 -12.72 17.43
CA PHE A 538 -35.10 -12.72 15.99
C PHE A 538 -35.36 -11.31 15.47
N SER A 539 -34.59 -10.89 14.45
CA SER A 539 -34.73 -9.55 13.88
C SER A 539 -34.52 -9.51 12.38
N TYR A 540 -35.23 -8.59 11.75
CA TYR A 540 -34.95 -8.12 10.40
C TYR A 540 -34.03 -6.93 10.50
N PHE A 541 -32.98 -6.91 9.67
CA PHE A 541 -32.01 -5.79 9.70
C PHE A 541 -31.78 -5.17 8.34
N ALA A 542 -31.48 -3.88 8.34
CA ALA A 542 -30.91 -3.14 7.22
C ALA A 542 -29.75 -2.31 7.72
N GLN A 543 -28.64 -2.30 7.02
CA GLN A 543 -27.47 -1.52 7.38
C GLN A 543 -26.79 -0.92 6.17
N MET A 544 -26.26 0.29 6.35
CA MET A 544 -25.44 0.99 5.37
C MET A 544 -24.17 1.49 6.07
N HIS A 545 -23.03 1.32 5.42
CA HIS A 545 -21.75 1.83 5.89
C HIS A 545 -21.05 2.53 4.72
N TYR A 546 -20.64 3.77 4.94
CA TYR A 546 -19.84 4.56 4.03
C TYR A 546 -18.51 4.90 4.69
N GLU A 547 -17.39 4.73 3.99
CA GLU A 547 -16.09 5.11 4.52
C GLU A 547 -15.12 5.56 3.42
N SER A 548 -14.50 6.73 3.63
CA SER A 548 -13.54 7.34 2.71
C SER A 548 -12.22 7.77 3.38
N PHE A 549 -11.88 7.21 4.54
CA PHE A 549 -10.62 7.50 5.20
C PHE A 549 -9.41 7.09 4.36
N ASP A 550 -8.41 7.96 4.33
CA ASP A 550 -7.14 7.72 3.63
C ASP A 550 -6.25 6.67 4.29
N LYS A 551 -6.42 6.42 5.60
CA LYS A 551 -5.70 5.41 6.40
C LYS A 551 -6.66 4.67 7.33
N ALA A 552 -6.36 3.40 7.61
CA ALA A 552 -7.10 2.58 8.58
C ALA A 552 -6.96 3.14 10.00
N TYR A 553 -5.73 3.52 10.36
CA TYR A 553 -5.40 4.11 11.65
C TYR A 553 -4.86 5.52 11.43
N PHE A 554 -5.16 6.41 12.37
CA PHE A 554 -4.75 7.82 12.33
C PHE A 554 -5.05 8.51 10.98
N PRO A 555 -6.30 8.41 10.44
CA PRO A 555 -6.64 9.02 9.17
C PRO A 555 -6.38 10.53 9.20
N SER A 556 -5.95 11.09 8.05
CA SER A 556 -5.68 12.51 7.90
C SER A 556 -6.78 13.26 7.17
N LYS A 557 -7.67 12.54 6.48
CA LYS A 557 -8.85 13.07 5.77
C LYS A 557 -9.89 11.99 5.55
N GLY A 558 -11.12 12.41 5.28
CA GLY A 558 -12.22 11.52 4.92
C GLY A 558 -13.34 11.50 5.97
N ILE A 559 -14.35 10.69 5.68
CA ILE A 559 -15.57 10.52 6.48
C ILE A 559 -15.87 9.03 6.60
N SER A 560 -16.35 8.59 7.77
CA SER A 560 -16.96 7.28 7.98
C SER A 560 -18.33 7.48 8.62
N ALA A 561 -19.36 6.87 8.03
CA ALA A 561 -20.72 6.94 8.53
C ALA A 561 -21.40 5.58 8.42
N ARG A 562 -22.06 5.15 9.48
CA ARG A 562 -22.85 3.91 9.52
C ARG A 562 -24.24 4.18 10.04
N ALA A 563 -25.23 3.58 9.41
CA ALA A 563 -26.61 3.53 9.89
C ALA A 563 -27.06 2.08 9.87
N ALA A 564 -27.74 1.63 10.93
CA ALA A 564 -28.30 0.30 11.04
C ALA A 564 -29.68 0.39 11.71
N TYR A 565 -30.62 -0.35 11.17
CA TYR A 565 -31.95 -0.54 11.70
C TYR A 565 -32.17 -2.03 11.96
N SER A 566 -32.72 -2.37 13.11
CA SER A 566 -33.13 -3.73 13.46
C SER A 566 -34.55 -3.72 14.02
N LEU A 567 -35.42 -4.51 13.43
CA LEU A 567 -36.78 -4.76 13.91
C LEU A 567 -36.81 -6.13 14.58
N TYR A 568 -36.95 -6.16 15.88
CA TYR A 568 -37.05 -7.37 16.68
C TYR A 568 -38.52 -7.81 16.75
N THR A 569 -38.77 -9.08 16.49
CA THR A 569 -40.12 -9.66 16.45
C THR A 569 -40.17 -11.02 17.15
N ASP A 570 -41.34 -11.49 17.45
CA ASP A 570 -41.64 -12.82 17.98
C ASP A 570 -42.00 -13.87 16.91
N ASN A 571 -41.73 -13.58 15.63
CA ASN A 571 -42.13 -14.44 14.52
C ASN A 571 -41.56 -15.87 14.59
N PHE A 572 -40.36 -16.05 15.13
CA PHE A 572 -39.67 -17.36 15.21
C PHE A 572 -39.22 -17.71 16.62
N THR A 573 -39.30 -16.80 17.57
CA THR A 573 -38.93 -17.01 18.96
C THR A 573 -39.56 -16.00 19.88
N GLY A 574 -40.02 -16.44 21.04
CA GLY A 574 -40.47 -15.54 22.11
C GLY A 574 -39.28 -15.02 22.94
N TYR A 575 -39.43 -13.85 23.54
CA TYR A 575 -38.47 -13.25 24.48
C TYR A 575 -39.25 -12.53 25.60
N ASP A 576 -38.58 -12.36 26.76
CA ASP A 576 -39.15 -11.56 27.86
C ASP A 576 -39.16 -10.09 27.45
N GLY A 577 -40.36 -9.49 27.35
CA GLY A 577 -40.57 -8.12 26.88
C GLY A 577 -41.77 -8.03 25.96
N HIS A 578 -41.95 -6.90 25.31
CA HIS A 578 -43.07 -6.61 24.44
C HIS A 578 -42.65 -6.53 22.98
N ALA A 579 -43.10 -7.45 22.16
CA ALA A 579 -42.86 -7.42 20.72
C ALA A 579 -43.88 -6.54 20.00
N PRO A 580 -43.55 -5.89 18.85
CA PRO A 580 -42.19 -5.70 18.37
C PRO A 580 -41.48 -4.51 19.04
N PHE A 581 -40.12 -4.48 18.99
CA PHE A 581 -39.37 -3.29 19.25
C PHE A 581 -38.30 -3.04 18.18
N SER A 582 -37.90 -1.80 18.02
CA SER A 582 -36.91 -1.40 17.03
C SER A 582 -35.64 -0.82 17.67
N ALA A 583 -34.48 -1.08 17.07
CA ALA A 583 -33.23 -0.42 17.38
C ALA A 583 -32.69 0.32 16.16
N ILE A 584 -32.50 1.63 16.30
CA ILE A 584 -31.83 2.48 15.32
C ILE A 584 -30.44 2.79 15.89
N LYS A 585 -29.39 2.49 15.15
CA LYS A 585 -28.01 2.76 15.55
C LYS A 585 -27.26 3.43 14.41
N GLY A 586 -26.43 4.41 14.73
CA GLY A 586 -25.60 5.04 13.73
C GLY A 586 -24.46 5.85 14.31
N TYR A 587 -23.51 6.16 13.44
CA TYR A 587 -22.48 7.15 13.71
C TYR A 587 -22.09 7.89 12.43
N CYS A 588 -21.55 9.07 12.62
CA CYS A 588 -20.86 9.83 11.60
C CYS A 588 -19.60 10.41 12.22
N GLN A 589 -18.46 10.16 11.64
CA GLN A 589 -17.17 10.70 12.07
C GLN A 589 -16.40 11.21 10.85
N GLY A 590 -15.73 12.35 11.02
CA GLY A 590 -14.96 12.98 9.97
C GLY A 590 -13.54 13.30 10.43
N VAL A 591 -12.67 13.57 9.45
CA VAL A 591 -11.34 14.13 9.68
C VAL A 591 -11.18 15.36 8.82
N VAL A 592 -11.08 16.51 9.45
CA VAL A 592 -10.89 17.82 8.82
C VAL A 592 -9.44 18.24 9.02
N PRO A 593 -8.59 18.18 7.96
CA PRO A 593 -7.23 18.68 8.06
C PRO A 593 -7.23 20.21 8.11
N VAL A 594 -6.71 20.77 9.20
CA VAL A 594 -6.53 22.23 9.37
C VAL A 594 -5.16 22.65 8.83
N THR A 595 -4.15 21.83 9.11
CA THR A 595 -2.80 21.98 8.56
C THR A 595 -2.26 20.61 8.12
N ARG A 596 -1.07 20.57 7.53
CA ARG A 596 -0.40 19.28 7.18
C ARG A 596 -0.14 18.38 8.39
N ARG A 597 -0.18 18.92 9.62
CA ARG A 597 0.13 18.20 10.86
C ARG A 597 -0.98 18.22 11.89
N PHE A 598 -1.98 19.06 11.74
CA PHE A 598 -3.06 19.22 12.70
C PHE A 598 -4.42 18.95 12.05
N SER A 599 -5.24 18.10 12.71
CA SER A 599 -6.57 17.73 12.24
C SER A 599 -7.58 17.78 13.38
N ILE A 600 -8.83 18.14 13.05
CA ILE A 600 -9.98 18.09 13.93
C ILE A 600 -10.84 16.90 13.50
N LEU A 601 -11.25 16.07 14.46
CA LEU A 601 -12.00 14.85 14.22
C LEU A 601 -13.34 14.91 14.98
N PRO A 602 -14.37 15.54 14.38
CA PRO A 602 -15.73 15.49 14.93
C PRO A 602 -16.35 14.11 14.74
N ALA A 603 -17.12 13.66 15.73
CA ALA A 603 -17.91 12.43 15.61
C ALA A 603 -19.20 12.54 16.42
N VAL A 604 -20.25 11.89 15.92
CA VAL A 604 -21.54 11.71 16.60
C VAL A 604 -21.93 10.25 16.52
N TYR A 605 -22.33 9.69 17.64
CA TYR A 605 -22.80 8.32 17.77
C TYR A 605 -24.19 8.32 18.42
N GLY A 606 -25.10 7.52 17.93
CA GLY A 606 -26.43 7.42 18.49
C GLY A 606 -26.99 6.00 18.46
N ARG A 607 -27.74 5.63 19.49
CA ARG A 607 -28.57 4.43 19.49
C ARG A 607 -29.89 4.69 20.21
N PHE A 608 -30.98 4.36 19.53
CA PHE A 608 -32.34 4.64 19.97
C PHE A 608 -33.16 3.35 19.90
N LEU A 609 -33.80 3.02 21.01
CA LEU A 609 -34.71 1.90 21.17
C LEU A 609 -36.14 2.42 21.21
N ILE A 610 -37.01 1.83 20.41
CA ILE A 610 -38.42 2.21 20.25
C ILE A 610 -39.25 0.97 20.50
N GLY A 611 -40.03 0.94 21.55
CA GLY A 611 -40.87 -0.18 21.97
C GLY A 611 -41.31 -0.05 23.42
N LYS A 612 -42.05 -1.06 23.91
CA LYS A 612 -42.43 -1.21 25.30
C LYS A 612 -41.62 -2.36 25.90
N ASP A 613 -41.39 -2.32 27.22
CA ASP A 613 -40.75 -3.39 28.02
C ASP A 613 -39.55 -4.04 27.31
N ILE A 614 -38.57 -3.19 26.91
CA ILE A 614 -37.39 -3.62 26.17
C ILE A 614 -36.48 -4.44 27.11
N PRO A 615 -36.02 -5.64 26.68
CA PRO A 615 -35.17 -6.50 27.48
C PRO A 615 -33.86 -5.82 27.93
N TYR A 616 -33.42 -6.09 29.16
CA TYR A 616 -32.19 -5.52 29.72
C TYR A 616 -30.94 -5.82 28.88
N SER A 617 -30.88 -7.01 28.25
CA SER A 617 -29.80 -7.44 27.35
C SER A 617 -29.69 -6.55 26.10
N LYS A 618 -30.74 -5.82 25.72
CA LYS A 618 -30.78 -4.93 24.56
C LYS A 618 -30.63 -3.44 24.91
N LEU A 619 -30.57 -3.08 26.19
CA LEU A 619 -30.37 -1.68 26.59
C LEU A 619 -29.08 -1.09 26.01
N ASN A 620 -29.05 0.22 25.85
CA ASN A 620 -27.86 0.90 25.39
C ASN A 620 -26.72 0.73 26.40
N ALA A 621 -25.51 0.72 25.88
CA ALA A 621 -24.29 0.66 26.68
C ALA A 621 -23.30 1.75 26.22
N MET A 622 -22.51 2.28 27.14
CA MET A 622 -21.52 3.33 26.89
C MET A 622 -20.23 3.02 27.61
N GLY A 623 -19.09 3.35 27.02
CA GLY A 623 -17.77 3.26 27.66
C GLY A 623 -16.65 2.84 26.70
N GLY A 624 -15.42 3.02 27.15
CA GLY A 624 -14.21 2.73 26.37
C GLY A 624 -13.99 3.69 25.19
N ASP A 625 -12.86 3.55 24.52
CA ASP A 625 -12.47 4.41 23.40
C ASP A 625 -12.91 3.84 22.02
N VAL A 626 -13.35 2.59 21.99
CA VAL A 626 -13.69 1.86 20.76
C VAL A 626 -15.16 1.44 20.78
N GLN A 627 -15.85 1.69 19.67
CA GLN A 627 -17.24 1.29 19.49
C GLN A 627 -17.37 -0.25 19.41
N GLU A 628 -18.47 -0.80 19.96
CA GLU A 628 -18.76 -2.25 19.92
C GLU A 628 -17.68 -3.15 20.53
N ARG A 629 -16.88 -2.59 21.42
CA ARG A 629 -15.74 -3.31 22.01
C ARG A 629 -16.15 -4.55 22.80
N PHE A 630 -17.07 -4.38 23.73
CA PHE A 630 -17.55 -5.42 24.65
C PHE A 630 -18.92 -5.94 24.28
N LEU A 631 -19.83 -5.03 23.93
CA LEU A 631 -21.21 -5.30 23.55
C LEU A 631 -21.53 -4.64 22.20
N GLN A 632 -22.37 -5.28 21.40
CA GLN A 632 -22.79 -4.74 20.08
C GLN A 632 -23.53 -3.40 20.21
N GLN A 633 -24.23 -3.17 21.35
CA GLN A 633 -24.97 -1.94 21.62
C GLN A 633 -24.12 -0.82 22.26
N GLN A 634 -22.82 -1.04 22.46
CA GLN A 634 -21.91 -0.09 23.12
C GLN A 634 -21.53 1.06 22.19
N LEU A 635 -21.64 2.29 22.72
CA LEU A 635 -21.10 3.51 22.13
C LEU A 635 -19.83 3.97 22.87
N PRO A 636 -18.84 4.55 22.18
CA PRO A 636 -17.58 4.95 22.79
C PRO A 636 -17.76 6.22 23.65
N PHE A 637 -17.11 6.24 24.82
CA PHE A 637 -17.06 7.41 25.70
C PHE A 637 -15.81 7.35 26.58
N VAL A 638 -14.90 8.31 26.41
CA VAL A 638 -13.64 8.34 27.19
C VAL A 638 -13.89 8.64 28.67
N GLY A 639 -13.17 7.97 29.55
CA GLY A 639 -13.26 8.12 31.00
C GLY A 639 -14.30 7.22 31.67
N ILE A 640 -15.08 6.44 30.94
CA ILE A 640 -15.88 5.33 31.46
C ILE A 640 -15.20 4.03 31.02
N ASN A 641 -14.70 3.27 31.99
CA ASN A 641 -14.02 1.99 31.72
C ASN A 641 -15.05 0.90 31.35
N ASN A 642 -14.62 -0.01 30.48
CA ASN A 642 -15.44 -1.14 30.03
C ASN A 642 -16.86 -0.73 29.58
N VAL A 643 -17.89 -1.06 30.38
CA VAL A 643 -19.31 -0.89 30.00
C VAL A 643 -20.12 -0.33 31.15
N GLU A 644 -20.92 0.69 30.87
CA GLU A 644 -22.01 1.14 31.73
C GLU A 644 -23.31 1.11 30.95
N LEU A 645 -24.37 0.51 31.54
CA LEU A 645 -25.70 0.46 30.92
C LEU A 645 -26.37 1.83 30.95
N MET A 646 -27.02 2.17 29.83
CA MET A 646 -27.71 3.44 29.62
C MET A 646 -29.19 3.22 29.29
N LYS A 647 -29.97 4.31 29.29
CA LYS A 647 -31.38 4.29 28.97
C LYS A 647 -31.64 4.05 27.45
N ASN A 648 -32.91 3.97 27.06
CA ASN A 648 -33.34 3.59 25.70
C ASN A 648 -32.89 4.56 24.59
N ALA A 649 -32.66 5.82 24.90
CA ALA A 649 -32.09 6.80 23.97
C ALA A 649 -30.70 7.21 24.45
N LEU A 650 -29.70 7.06 23.60
CA LEU A 650 -28.31 7.43 23.87
C LEU A 650 -27.71 8.17 22.67
N LEU A 651 -27.16 9.35 22.93
CA LEU A 651 -26.46 10.18 21.95
C LEU A 651 -25.12 10.61 22.52
N VAL A 652 -24.05 10.43 21.76
CA VAL A 652 -22.67 10.82 22.16
C VAL A 652 -22.07 11.68 21.07
N GLY A 653 -21.68 12.90 21.43
CA GLY A 653 -20.82 13.77 20.62
C GLY A 653 -19.37 13.63 21.03
N SER A 654 -18.45 13.61 20.08
CA SER A 654 -17.02 13.53 20.33
C SER A 654 -16.28 14.53 19.45
N MET A 655 -15.29 15.19 20.03
CA MET A 655 -14.38 16.07 19.32
C MET A 655 -12.95 15.70 19.68
N LYS A 656 -12.13 15.32 18.66
CA LYS A 656 -10.71 15.04 18.88
C LYS A 656 -9.86 16.07 18.14
N PHE A 657 -8.83 16.55 18.80
CA PHE A 657 -7.82 17.44 18.25
C PHE A 657 -6.52 16.67 18.17
N ARG A 658 -6.05 16.40 16.95
CA ARG A 658 -4.88 15.55 16.72
C ARG A 658 -3.74 16.32 16.09
N GLN A 659 -2.60 16.30 16.75
CA GLN A 659 -1.33 16.83 16.26
C GLN A 659 -0.41 15.68 15.86
N ARG A 660 0.06 15.66 14.61
CA ARG A 660 1.08 14.73 14.14
C ARG A 660 2.47 15.30 14.47
N MET A 661 3.28 14.49 15.15
CA MET A 661 4.67 14.77 15.51
C MET A 661 5.58 13.85 14.72
N GLY A 662 6.34 14.38 13.75
CA GLY A 662 7.12 13.54 12.82
C GLY A 662 6.26 12.78 11.82
N SER A 663 6.66 11.54 11.48
CA SER A 663 5.98 10.71 10.46
C SER A 663 4.92 9.77 11.03
N VAL A 664 5.14 9.23 12.25
CA VAL A 664 4.35 8.13 12.82
C VAL A 664 3.80 8.40 14.22
N HIS A 665 4.12 9.54 14.83
CA HIS A 665 3.72 9.90 16.19
C HIS A 665 2.56 10.88 16.20
N TYR A 666 1.64 10.73 17.14
CA TYR A 666 0.43 11.54 17.24
C TYR A 666 0.13 11.88 18.71
N LEU A 667 -0.23 13.13 18.98
CA LEU A 667 -0.82 13.57 20.23
C LEU A 667 -2.28 13.91 19.98
N THR A 668 -3.20 13.43 20.82
CA THR A 668 -4.64 13.64 20.65
C THR A 668 -5.26 14.12 21.94
N LEU A 669 -6.00 15.22 21.88
CA LEU A 669 -6.92 15.66 22.92
C LEU A 669 -8.33 15.25 22.51
N THR A 670 -9.08 14.64 23.43
CA THR A 670 -10.45 14.17 23.20
C THR A 670 -11.40 14.83 24.18
N GLY A 671 -12.53 15.32 23.68
CA GLY A 671 -13.67 15.74 24.47
C GLY A 671 -14.92 14.98 24.04
N ASN A 672 -15.68 14.45 24.98
CA ASN A 672 -16.96 13.78 24.73
C ASN A 672 -18.07 14.44 25.55
N TYR A 673 -19.28 14.43 24.96
CA TYR A 673 -20.51 14.86 25.58
C TYR A 673 -21.61 13.84 25.28
N ALA A 674 -22.34 13.39 26.29
CA ALA A 674 -23.38 12.39 26.09
C ALA A 674 -24.69 12.75 26.81
N LEU A 675 -25.78 12.33 26.18
CA LEU A 675 -27.15 12.46 26.67
C LEU A 675 -27.80 11.07 26.68
N SER A 676 -28.49 10.71 27.77
CA SER A 676 -29.19 9.43 27.88
C SER A 676 -30.57 9.61 28.50
N ALA A 677 -31.63 9.17 27.87
CA ALA A 677 -33.01 9.31 28.30
C ALA A 677 -33.84 8.04 28.10
N SER A 678 -34.90 7.86 28.83
CA SER A 678 -35.85 6.75 28.66
C SER A 678 -36.67 6.86 27.38
N LYS A 679 -36.89 8.07 26.86
CA LYS A 679 -37.58 8.34 25.58
C LYS A 679 -36.82 9.43 24.81
N LEU A 680 -36.82 9.35 23.50
CA LEU A 680 -36.13 10.29 22.62
C LEU A 680 -36.55 11.75 22.86
N ARG A 681 -37.83 12.02 23.12
CA ARG A 681 -38.37 13.36 23.36
C ARG A 681 -37.82 14.03 24.61
N TYR A 682 -37.31 13.27 25.58
CA TYR A 682 -36.73 13.81 26.85
C TYR A 682 -35.19 13.88 26.83
N LEU A 683 -34.56 13.64 25.68
CA LEU A 683 -33.12 13.51 25.57
C LEU A 683 -32.39 14.81 26.01
N LEU A 684 -32.96 15.98 25.73
CA LEU A 684 -32.39 17.28 26.07
C LEU A 684 -32.70 17.74 27.50
N GLU A 685 -33.57 17.04 28.22
CA GLU A 685 -34.01 17.38 29.59
C GLU A 685 -33.23 16.62 30.68
N GLN A 686 -32.30 15.76 30.29
CA GLN A 686 -31.59 14.85 31.20
C GLN A 686 -30.20 15.38 31.61
N ASP A 687 -29.65 14.79 32.68
CA ASP A 687 -28.31 15.08 33.15
C ASP A 687 -27.27 14.86 32.02
N THR A 688 -26.38 15.80 31.92
CA THR A 688 -25.35 15.80 30.92
C THR A 688 -24.10 15.07 31.41
N MET A 689 -23.51 14.25 30.55
CA MET A 689 -22.27 13.56 30.83
C MET A 689 -21.17 14.14 29.94
N PHE A 690 -20.04 14.51 30.57
CA PHE A 690 -18.86 14.91 29.79
C PHE A 690 -17.63 14.09 30.18
N GLY A 691 -16.76 13.87 29.21
CA GLY A 691 -15.48 13.20 29.37
C GLY A 691 -14.41 13.91 28.61
N CYS A 692 -13.18 13.85 29.11
CA CYS A 692 -12.02 14.36 28.39
C CYS A 692 -10.83 13.41 28.52
N GLY A 693 -9.89 13.49 27.58
CA GLY A 693 -8.70 12.65 27.61
C GLY A 693 -7.56 13.24 26.81
N ILE A 694 -6.36 12.87 27.18
CA ILE A 694 -5.14 13.11 26.41
C ILE A 694 -4.53 11.78 26.06
N GLY A 695 -4.17 11.59 24.80
CA GLY A 695 -3.64 10.35 24.27
C GLY A 695 -2.42 10.56 23.40
N TYR A 696 -1.50 9.61 23.49
CA TYR A 696 -0.37 9.46 22.59
C TYR A 696 -0.63 8.27 21.65
N GLY A 697 -0.32 8.43 20.38
CA GLY A 697 -0.45 7.41 19.35
C GLY A 697 0.83 7.21 18.55
N LEU A 698 1.12 5.96 18.19
CA LEU A 698 2.21 5.57 17.29
C LEU A 698 1.64 4.65 16.19
N ASP A 699 1.85 5.04 14.94
CA ASP A 699 1.53 4.21 13.78
C ASP A 699 2.64 3.19 13.56
N SER A 700 2.46 1.97 14.08
CA SER A 700 3.47 0.91 14.04
C SER A 700 3.15 -0.16 12.99
N MET A 701 4.14 -0.97 12.64
CA MET A 701 3.97 -2.12 11.73
C MET A 701 3.05 -3.23 12.28
N PHE A 702 2.83 -3.26 13.60
CA PHE A 702 1.92 -4.22 14.26
C PHE A 702 0.51 -3.65 14.48
N GLY A 703 0.23 -2.48 13.93
CA GLY A 703 -0.99 -1.72 14.14
C GLY A 703 -0.77 -0.51 15.05
N PRO A 704 -1.85 0.22 15.42
CA PRO A 704 -1.75 1.41 16.25
C PRO A 704 -1.34 1.03 17.68
N LEU A 705 -0.35 1.73 18.23
CA LEU A 705 -0.11 1.78 19.67
C LEU A 705 -0.71 3.08 20.18
N GLU A 706 -1.64 2.99 21.11
CA GLU A 706 -2.31 4.14 21.72
C GLU A 706 -2.27 4.03 23.23
N ALA A 707 -1.95 5.12 23.91
CA ALA A 707 -2.04 5.24 25.35
C ALA A 707 -2.77 6.54 25.69
N SER A 708 -3.77 6.48 26.56
CA SER A 708 -4.56 7.65 26.95
C SER A 708 -4.81 7.71 28.46
N LEU A 709 -4.88 8.94 28.97
CA LEU A 709 -5.38 9.26 30.30
C LEU A 709 -6.70 9.99 30.14
N ASN A 710 -7.73 9.48 30.79
CA ASN A 710 -9.10 9.86 30.55
C ASN A 710 -9.79 10.20 31.87
N TYR A 711 -10.69 11.19 31.84
CA TYR A 711 -11.56 11.57 32.95
C TYR A 711 -12.99 11.73 32.46
N ALA A 712 -13.96 11.33 33.26
CA ALA A 712 -15.37 11.61 33.03
C ALA A 712 -16.05 12.06 34.34
N ASN A 713 -16.94 13.08 34.25
CA ASN A 713 -17.68 13.57 35.41
C ASN A 713 -18.55 12.48 36.04
N ARG A 714 -19.09 11.58 35.27
CA ARG A 714 -19.92 10.47 35.74
C ARG A 714 -19.13 9.46 36.56
N ALA A 715 -17.92 9.13 36.13
CA ALA A 715 -17.03 8.22 36.86
C ALA A 715 -16.29 8.92 38.01
N ASN A 716 -16.09 10.22 37.89
CA ASN A 716 -15.33 11.09 38.82
C ASN A 716 -13.93 10.52 39.17
N LYS A 717 -13.31 9.81 38.21
CA LYS A 717 -12.01 9.15 38.35
C LYS A 717 -11.19 9.34 37.11
N VAL A 718 -9.87 9.38 37.24
CA VAL A 718 -8.94 9.31 36.12
C VAL A 718 -8.68 7.84 35.79
N SER A 719 -8.77 7.49 34.53
CA SER A 719 -8.49 6.16 34.05
C SER A 719 -7.39 6.19 32.97
N MET A 720 -6.66 5.09 32.85
CA MET A 720 -5.65 4.91 31.82
C MET A 720 -6.07 3.77 30.90
N TYR A 721 -5.92 3.99 29.61
CA TYR A 721 -6.15 2.96 28.59
C TYR A 721 -4.91 2.84 27.69
N VAL A 722 -4.49 1.59 27.40
CA VAL A 722 -3.38 1.29 26.48
C VAL A 722 -3.85 0.21 25.51
N ASN A 723 -3.56 0.41 24.22
CA ASN A 723 -3.87 -0.56 23.18
C ASN A 723 -2.72 -0.64 22.17
N LEU A 724 -2.41 -1.85 21.72
CA LEU A 724 -1.52 -2.16 20.60
C LEU A 724 -2.22 -3.18 19.70
N GLY A 725 -2.26 -2.91 18.39
CA GLY A 725 -2.79 -3.82 17.40
C GLY A 725 -4.22 -3.49 16.96
N PHE A 726 -4.93 -4.48 16.43
CA PHE A 726 -6.26 -4.27 15.82
C PHE A 726 -7.31 -3.77 16.83
N LYS A 727 -8.24 -2.95 16.33
CA LYS A 727 -9.37 -2.39 17.10
C LYS A 727 -10.62 -3.26 17.00
#